data_bebd28d430bdc6330ba16b9a8fc58faa
#
_entry.id   bebd28d430bdc6330ba16b9a8fc58faa
#
_cell.length_a   1.000
_cell.length_b   1.000
_cell.length_c   1.000
_cell.angle_alpha   90.00
_cell.angle_beta   90.00
_cell.angle_gamma   90.00
#
_symmetry.space_group_name_H-M   'P 1'
#
loop_
_entity.id
_entity.type
_entity.pdbx_description
1 polymer ?
#
loop_
_entity_poly.entity_id
_entity_poly.type
_entity_poly.pdbx_seq_one_letter_code
_entity_poly.pdbx_strand_id
1 'polypeptide(L)'
;MSHPYHGLNELRELFLKFFETKGHLRLPSFSLVPQNDKSILLINAGMTPMKPWFKGEEEPPCRRVCTCQKCIRTGDIDNVGKNARHGTYFEMLGNFSFGDYFKHEAIAWSWEFLTSPEWVGLEADRLYPSVYESDDEAFAIWRDEIGIPEDRIFRFGKEDNFWEHGSGPCGPCSEIYYDRGPEYGCGKPGCTVGCDCDRYIEIWNNVFSQFDNDGHNNYTELKQKNIDTGMGLERLACVCQNVASLFDVDTVMNITHKVSELTGAHYGESYKRDVSLRVITDHIRSATFMICDGILPSNEGRGYVLRRLLRRAARHGKLLGVNEPFLYKVVDTVVHENEGQYPDLKEKQSYITKVIRTEEENFARTIDGGIRIYNEMLASHKEKGETVFSGADAFKLYDTFGFPIDLTAEMAAEEGMTVDEDAFQSLMTQQKERAREARKALGDLGWAGVEFGKDMPATEFVGYDHDTVNGAKVLGIVAEGELVDEIVSGMEAILVLDKTPFYAEMGGQVADHGVITGDGMEFVVSDVQKNKGGKFMHYGKLLSGSVAVSDSVTASIDTDRRAAIRRAHSATHLLDAALVKVLGDHVHQAGSLVEPDRLRFDFTHFEGITPQQLDEVEDLVNDAILSGLPITTEELPIAEAKARGAVATFGEKYGQTVRVVTMGDFSMELCGGTHLDNTAKAGPFRIKSESSVASGVRRIEATTGKVTMEDMRRSRGLLNRASQFFKSAPETLMERLEQQASEMKALRQALEKFKSEASMGEAKQILASAKTVDGLHVITGTRQGLDANALRLMGDFLRDKDPHVVGVLASIVGEKVTFLAVCGKEAVARGVKAGDLVRTVSTVCGGKGGGKPDSAMGGGTDLLKVDDALAAVDDFVAEKLK
;
A
#
# COMPACT_ATOMS: atom_id res chain seq x y z
N MET A 1 -16.90 -40.97 21.80
CA MET A 1 -16.10 -39.95 22.50
C MET A 1 -16.23 -40.22 23.97
N SER A 2 -15.11 -40.29 24.67
CA SER A 2 -15.04 -40.58 26.11
C SER A 2 -15.14 -39.32 26.98
N HIS A 3 -14.99 -38.11 26.34
CA HIS A 3 -15.17 -36.80 26.97
C HIS A 3 -16.31 -36.02 26.31
N PRO A 4 -16.85 -34.97 26.98
CA PRO A 4 -17.89 -34.11 26.43
C PRO A 4 -17.45 -33.42 25.15
N TYR A 5 -18.39 -33.20 24.22
CA TYR A 5 -18.18 -32.30 23.08
C TYR A 5 -18.34 -30.85 23.53
N HIS A 6 -17.38 -30.00 23.16
CA HIS A 6 -17.47 -28.57 23.41
C HIS A 6 -17.22 -27.80 22.12
N GLY A 7 -18.06 -26.82 21.79
CA GLY A 7 -17.85 -25.86 20.73
C GLY A 7 -16.74 -24.87 21.06
N LEU A 8 -16.07 -24.29 20.04
CA LEU A 8 -14.97 -23.35 20.22
C LEU A 8 -15.38 -22.15 21.08
N ASN A 9 -16.53 -21.54 20.82
CA ASN A 9 -17.02 -20.39 21.59
C ASN A 9 -17.39 -20.78 23.03
N GLU A 10 -17.86 -22.01 23.28
CA GLU A 10 -18.10 -22.54 24.61
C GLU A 10 -16.80 -22.70 25.40
N LEU A 11 -15.77 -23.30 24.79
CA LEU A 11 -14.47 -23.48 25.45
C LEU A 11 -13.83 -22.18 25.88
N ARG A 12 -13.94 -21.14 25.02
CA ARG A 12 -13.47 -19.80 25.37
C ARG A 12 -14.16 -19.28 26.65
N GLU A 13 -15.45 -19.40 26.72
CA GLU A 13 -16.23 -18.92 27.86
C GLU A 13 -16.00 -19.78 29.11
N LEU A 14 -15.87 -21.10 29.00
CA LEU A 14 -15.53 -22.00 30.08
C LEU A 14 -14.18 -21.62 30.71
N PHE A 15 -13.16 -21.36 29.91
CA PHE A 15 -11.84 -20.96 30.39
C PHE A 15 -11.89 -19.63 31.17
N LEU A 16 -12.52 -18.62 30.59
CA LEU A 16 -12.61 -17.31 31.21
C LEU A 16 -13.38 -17.37 32.54
N LYS A 17 -14.53 -18.09 32.58
CA LYS A 17 -15.32 -18.31 33.79
C LYS A 17 -14.53 -19.11 34.86
N PHE A 18 -13.81 -20.16 34.44
CA PHE A 18 -13.00 -20.92 35.39
C PHE A 18 -12.01 -20.01 36.12
N PHE A 19 -11.27 -19.18 35.41
CA PHE A 19 -10.29 -18.30 36.01
C PHE A 19 -10.90 -17.15 36.81
N GLU A 20 -12.11 -16.68 36.45
CA GLU A 20 -12.89 -15.77 37.28
C GLU A 20 -13.19 -16.42 38.67
N THR A 21 -13.48 -17.74 38.73
CA THR A 21 -13.66 -18.44 40.00
C THR A 21 -12.38 -18.52 40.82
N LYS A 22 -11.19 -18.42 40.17
CA LYS A 22 -9.89 -18.36 40.83
C LYS A 22 -9.45 -16.93 41.16
N GLY A 23 -10.34 -15.94 41.01
CA GLY A 23 -10.10 -14.54 41.34
C GLY A 23 -9.35 -13.73 40.30
N HIS A 24 -9.34 -14.18 39.06
CA HIS A 24 -8.74 -13.43 37.94
C HIS A 24 -9.71 -12.38 37.42
N LEU A 25 -9.18 -11.20 37.08
CA LEU A 25 -9.88 -10.18 36.35
C LEU A 25 -9.87 -10.58 34.86
N ARG A 26 -11.06 -10.75 34.29
CA ARG A 26 -11.20 -10.96 32.83
C ARG A 26 -10.95 -9.67 32.09
N LEU A 27 -9.95 -9.66 31.20
CA LEU A 27 -9.68 -8.55 30.29
C LEU A 27 -10.14 -8.87 28.87
N PRO A 28 -10.57 -7.86 28.11
CA PRO A 28 -10.80 -8.02 26.68
C PRO A 28 -9.49 -8.32 25.95
N SER A 29 -9.57 -8.89 24.76
CA SER A 29 -8.42 -9.04 23.88
C SER A 29 -7.82 -7.69 23.54
N PHE A 30 -6.51 -7.59 23.62
CA PHE A 30 -5.78 -6.43 23.11
C PHE A 30 -5.79 -6.43 21.58
N SER A 31 -5.52 -5.25 20.98
CA SER A 31 -5.33 -5.12 19.53
C SER A 31 -4.14 -5.97 19.06
N LEU A 32 -4.22 -6.48 17.82
CA LEU A 32 -3.10 -7.15 17.14
C LEU A 32 -1.91 -6.20 16.89
N VAL A 33 -2.15 -4.89 16.96
CA VAL A 33 -1.11 -3.86 16.80
C VAL A 33 -0.45 -3.60 18.14
N PRO A 34 0.85 -3.98 18.32
CA PRO A 34 1.55 -3.74 19.57
C PRO A 34 1.65 -2.25 19.88
N GLN A 35 1.40 -1.91 21.15
CA GLN A 35 1.58 -0.55 21.65
C GLN A 35 2.95 -0.45 22.34
N ASN A 36 3.77 0.51 21.91
CA ASN A 36 5.09 0.81 22.47
C ASN A 36 6.15 -0.30 22.39
N ASP A 37 5.87 -1.44 21.75
CA ASP A 37 6.84 -2.52 21.52
C ASP A 37 7.26 -2.53 20.03
N LYS A 38 8.52 -2.17 19.77
CA LYS A 38 9.10 -2.18 18.41
C LYS A 38 9.79 -3.50 18.06
N SER A 39 9.89 -4.43 19.01
CA SER A 39 10.55 -5.73 18.81
C SER A 39 9.69 -6.69 17.98
N ILE A 40 8.38 -6.45 17.89
CA ILE A 40 7.41 -7.30 17.19
C ILE A 40 6.53 -6.47 16.24
N LEU A 41 6.14 -7.08 15.14
CA LEU A 41 5.23 -6.47 14.18
C LEU A 41 3.76 -6.61 14.60
N LEU A 42 3.40 -7.77 15.12
CA LEU A 42 2.04 -8.16 15.50
C LEU A 42 2.06 -8.90 16.81
N ILE A 43 0.99 -8.79 17.59
CA ILE A 43 0.83 -9.57 18.82
C ILE A 43 0.76 -11.06 18.47
N ASN A 44 1.64 -11.85 19.06
CA ASN A 44 1.85 -13.27 18.78
C ASN A 44 1.75 -14.18 20.00
N ALA A 45 1.54 -13.60 21.19
CA ALA A 45 1.33 -14.32 22.44
C ALA A 45 0.49 -13.49 23.41
N GLY A 46 -0.17 -14.16 24.36
CA GLY A 46 -1.05 -13.55 25.34
C GLY A 46 -0.38 -12.53 26.25
N MET A 47 0.86 -12.81 26.65
CA MET A 47 1.64 -11.95 27.56
C MET A 47 2.18 -10.69 26.89
N THR A 48 2.32 -10.69 25.58
CA THR A 48 3.04 -9.62 24.85
C THR A 48 2.52 -8.20 25.16
N PRO A 49 1.21 -7.93 25.20
CA PRO A 49 0.70 -6.60 25.55
C PRO A 49 0.95 -6.22 27.02
N MET A 50 1.26 -7.21 27.89
CA MET A 50 1.38 -7.07 29.34
C MET A 50 2.84 -7.05 29.80
N LYS A 51 3.82 -7.01 28.89
CA LYS A 51 5.27 -6.98 29.25
C LYS A 51 5.64 -5.97 30.34
N PRO A 52 5.11 -4.71 30.37
CA PRO A 52 5.41 -3.75 31.44
C PRO A 52 4.96 -4.23 32.83
N TRP A 53 3.85 -4.97 32.94
CA TRP A 53 3.37 -5.53 34.19
C TRP A 53 4.26 -6.67 34.70
N PHE A 54 4.73 -7.52 33.77
CA PHE A 54 5.70 -8.59 34.12
C PHE A 54 7.02 -8.05 34.64
N LYS A 55 7.48 -6.92 34.09
CA LYS A 55 8.72 -6.24 34.52
C LYS A 55 8.55 -5.40 35.78
N GLY A 56 7.32 -5.15 36.23
CA GLY A 56 7.00 -4.21 37.29
C GLY A 56 7.34 -2.76 36.96
N GLU A 57 7.25 -2.40 35.66
CA GLU A 57 7.37 -1.04 35.14
C GLU A 57 6.04 -0.28 35.27
N GLU A 58 4.92 -1.01 35.18
CA GLU A 58 3.57 -0.52 35.36
C GLU A 58 2.81 -1.46 36.30
N GLU A 59 1.89 -0.91 37.10
CA GLU A 59 1.02 -1.74 37.95
C GLU A 59 -0.12 -2.33 37.11
N PRO A 60 -0.36 -3.66 37.19
CA PRO A 60 -1.49 -4.27 36.52
C PRO A 60 -2.82 -3.87 37.20
N PRO A 61 -3.95 -3.88 36.48
CA PRO A 61 -5.25 -3.57 37.02
C PRO A 61 -5.70 -4.58 38.13
N CYS A 62 -5.14 -5.79 38.07
CA CYS A 62 -5.29 -6.83 39.07
C CYS A 62 -4.04 -7.74 39.00
N ARG A 63 -3.61 -8.32 40.15
CA ARG A 63 -2.47 -9.24 40.14
C ARG A 63 -2.76 -10.58 39.47
N ARG A 64 -4.03 -10.93 39.31
CA ARG A 64 -4.52 -12.09 38.57
C ARG A 64 -5.34 -11.61 37.38
N VAL A 65 -4.97 -11.98 36.17
CA VAL A 65 -5.67 -11.59 34.96
C VAL A 65 -5.88 -12.82 34.09
N CYS A 66 -7.01 -12.91 33.40
CA CYS A 66 -7.23 -13.88 32.35
C CYS A 66 -7.76 -13.20 31.08
N THR A 67 -7.38 -13.74 29.94
CA THR A 67 -7.80 -13.19 28.63
C THR A 67 -7.83 -14.28 27.57
N CYS A 68 -8.64 -14.05 26.54
CA CYS A 68 -8.53 -14.73 25.26
C CYS A 68 -7.95 -13.75 24.24
N GLN A 69 -6.66 -13.88 23.96
CA GLN A 69 -5.91 -12.92 23.13
C GLN A 69 -5.85 -13.35 21.67
N LYS A 70 -6.25 -12.44 20.79
CA LYS A 70 -6.01 -12.55 19.33
C LYS A 70 -4.51 -12.57 19.06
N CYS A 71 -4.04 -13.54 18.29
CA CYS A 71 -2.63 -13.68 17.93
C CYS A 71 -2.45 -13.92 16.44
N ILE A 72 -1.36 -13.37 15.90
CA ILE A 72 -0.91 -13.64 14.53
C ILE A 72 0.53 -14.15 14.56
N ARG A 73 0.75 -15.35 13.97
CA ARG A 73 2.07 -15.91 13.71
C ARG A 73 2.22 -16.25 12.24
N THR A 74 3.29 -15.77 11.62
CA THR A 74 3.56 -15.96 10.18
C THR A 74 4.83 -16.75 9.91
N GLY A 75 5.59 -17.15 10.94
CA GLY A 75 6.79 -17.97 10.77
C GLY A 75 6.52 -19.29 10.05
N ASP A 76 5.36 -19.90 10.31
CA ASP A 76 4.95 -21.18 9.75
C ASP A 76 3.92 -21.08 8.62
N ILE A 77 3.83 -19.95 7.95
CA ILE A 77 2.81 -19.70 6.89
C ILE A 77 2.84 -20.80 5.80
N ASP A 78 4.00 -21.34 5.51
CA ASP A 78 4.19 -22.37 4.50
C ASP A 78 3.63 -23.75 4.91
N ASN A 79 3.43 -23.96 6.22
CA ASN A 79 2.83 -25.15 6.80
C ASN A 79 1.31 -25.04 6.93
N VAL A 80 0.75 -23.83 6.80
CA VAL A 80 -0.71 -23.60 6.86
C VAL A 80 -1.43 -24.41 5.78
N GLY A 81 -2.43 -25.17 6.21
CA GLY A 81 -3.22 -26.05 5.38
C GLY A 81 -2.59 -27.42 5.07
N LYS A 82 -1.28 -27.59 5.28
CA LYS A 82 -0.54 -28.83 5.01
C LYS A 82 -0.50 -29.79 6.19
N ASN A 83 -0.55 -29.27 7.41
CA ASN A 83 -0.64 -30.06 8.63
C ASN A 83 -1.86 -29.67 9.48
N ALA A 84 -2.07 -30.40 10.58
CA ALA A 84 -3.28 -30.27 11.40
C ALA A 84 -3.26 -29.09 12.39
N ARG A 85 -2.09 -28.51 12.69
CA ARG A 85 -1.84 -27.69 13.89
C ARG A 85 -1.36 -26.26 13.64
N HIS A 86 -1.07 -25.89 12.37
CA HIS A 86 -0.59 -24.54 12.06
C HIS A 86 -1.68 -23.70 11.40
N GLY A 87 -1.91 -22.52 11.99
CA GLY A 87 -2.73 -21.44 11.47
C GLY A 87 -2.03 -20.10 11.69
N THR A 88 -2.32 -19.14 10.85
CA THR A 88 -1.75 -17.78 10.97
C THR A 88 -2.42 -17.00 12.08
N TYR A 89 -3.75 -16.99 12.12
CA TYR A 89 -4.55 -16.44 13.21
C TYR A 89 -4.99 -17.53 14.16
N PHE A 90 -4.85 -17.29 15.44
CA PHE A 90 -5.38 -18.16 16.49
C PHE A 90 -5.70 -17.33 17.74
N GLU A 91 -6.51 -17.92 18.61
CA GLU A 91 -6.85 -17.35 19.90
C GLU A 91 -6.05 -18.05 20.99
N MET A 92 -5.35 -17.26 21.80
CA MET A 92 -4.57 -17.76 22.94
C MET A 92 -5.32 -17.46 24.23
N LEU A 93 -5.78 -18.52 24.90
CA LEU A 93 -6.29 -18.48 26.26
C LEU A 93 -5.13 -18.37 27.23
N GLY A 94 -5.15 -17.37 28.10
CA GLY A 94 -4.06 -17.14 29.06
C GLY A 94 -4.56 -16.73 30.43
N ASN A 95 -3.95 -17.29 31.47
CA ASN A 95 -4.07 -16.81 32.82
C ASN A 95 -2.71 -16.36 33.34
N PHE A 96 -2.69 -15.22 33.99
CA PHE A 96 -1.49 -14.49 34.34
C PHE A 96 -1.47 -14.16 35.84
N SER A 97 -0.27 -14.29 36.45
CA SER A 97 0.00 -13.87 37.80
C SER A 97 1.15 -12.88 37.84
N PHE A 98 0.93 -11.73 38.45
CA PHE A 98 1.94 -10.70 38.63
C PHE A 98 2.40 -10.67 40.09
N GLY A 99 3.30 -11.62 40.44
CA GLY A 99 3.84 -11.76 41.78
C GLY A 99 2.82 -12.18 42.84
N ASP A 100 1.79 -12.94 42.48
CA ASP A 100 0.76 -13.44 43.40
C ASP A 100 0.89 -14.97 43.60
N TYR A 101 0.46 -15.78 42.63
CA TYR A 101 0.66 -17.23 42.65
C TYR A 101 1.75 -17.68 41.68
N PHE A 102 2.23 -18.94 41.87
CA PHE A 102 3.31 -19.46 41.01
C PHE A 102 3.03 -20.93 40.59
N LYS A 103 4.01 -21.81 40.54
CA LYS A 103 3.95 -23.14 39.93
C LYS A 103 2.84 -24.04 40.51
N HIS A 104 2.68 -24.09 41.84
CA HIS A 104 1.71 -24.97 42.48
C HIS A 104 0.28 -24.71 41.98
N GLU A 105 -0.17 -23.47 42.04
CA GLU A 105 -1.51 -23.11 41.63
C GLU A 105 -1.66 -23.21 40.11
N ALA A 106 -0.65 -22.77 39.34
CA ALA A 106 -0.72 -22.80 37.87
C ALA A 106 -0.89 -24.24 37.36
N ILE A 107 -0.10 -25.16 37.86
CA ILE A 107 -0.17 -26.59 37.51
C ILE A 107 -1.49 -27.21 37.98
N ALA A 108 -1.87 -26.96 39.25
CA ALA A 108 -3.10 -27.54 39.80
C ALA A 108 -4.34 -27.06 39.06
N TRP A 109 -4.43 -25.74 38.73
CA TRP A 109 -5.57 -25.19 38.04
C TRP A 109 -5.61 -25.60 36.55
N SER A 110 -4.47 -25.73 35.90
CA SER A 110 -4.46 -26.22 34.51
C SER A 110 -4.96 -27.67 34.45
N TRP A 111 -4.55 -28.52 35.41
CA TRP A 111 -5.03 -29.88 35.50
C TRP A 111 -6.52 -29.96 35.85
N GLU A 112 -6.98 -29.18 36.85
CA GLU A 112 -8.39 -29.09 37.24
C GLU A 112 -9.26 -28.68 36.04
N PHE A 113 -8.87 -27.62 35.32
CA PHE A 113 -9.62 -27.15 34.17
C PHE A 113 -9.78 -28.22 33.08
N LEU A 114 -8.69 -28.92 32.75
CA LEU A 114 -8.71 -29.91 31.68
C LEU A 114 -9.44 -31.19 32.05
N THR A 115 -9.36 -31.63 33.29
CA THR A 115 -9.83 -32.98 33.71
C THR A 115 -11.17 -32.97 34.43
N SER A 116 -11.58 -31.84 35.04
CA SER A 116 -12.85 -31.79 35.78
C SER A 116 -14.04 -31.84 34.79
N PRO A 117 -15.03 -32.73 35.07
CA PRO A 117 -16.26 -32.80 34.26
C PRO A 117 -17.12 -31.52 34.26
N GLU A 118 -16.90 -30.63 35.22
CA GLU A 118 -17.57 -29.32 35.29
C GLU A 118 -17.02 -28.35 34.27
N TRP A 119 -15.81 -28.60 33.75
CA TRP A 119 -15.13 -27.77 32.77
C TRP A 119 -14.94 -28.51 31.47
N VAL A 120 -13.71 -28.90 31.12
CA VAL A 120 -13.45 -29.58 29.84
C VAL A 120 -13.68 -31.09 29.90
N GLY A 121 -13.31 -31.76 30.98
CA GLY A 121 -13.57 -33.17 31.24
C GLY A 121 -12.76 -34.13 30.32
N LEU A 122 -11.53 -33.78 29.98
CA LEU A 122 -10.64 -34.68 29.24
C LEU A 122 -10.19 -35.87 30.07
N GLU A 123 -9.90 -36.98 29.44
CA GLU A 123 -9.37 -38.17 30.08
C GLU A 123 -7.97 -37.94 30.62
N ALA A 124 -7.81 -38.02 31.96
CA ALA A 124 -6.57 -37.79 32.65
C ALA A 124 -5.43 -38.75 32.20
N ASP A 125 -5.76 -39.96 31.77
CA ASP A 125 -4.79 -40.95 31.29
C ASP A 125 -4.23 -40.65 29.89
N ARG A 126 -4.83 -39.72 29.15
CA ARG A 126 -4.38 -39.22 27.83
C ARG A 126 -3.56 -37.93 27.94
N LEU A 127 -3.41 -37.33 29.12
CA LEU A 127 -2.65 -36.12 29.34
C LEU A 127 -1.22 -36.45 29.78
N TYR A 128 -0.25 -35.81 29.16
CA TYR A 128 1.18 -36.04 29.42
C TYR A 128 1.87 -34.68 29.61
N PRO A 129 2.29 -34.35 30.86
CA PRO A 129 3.05 -33.13 31.11
C PRO A 129 4.52 -33.29 30.76
N SER A 130 5.12 -32.18 30.34
CA SER A 130 6.57 -32.03 30.24
C SER A 130 7.05 -30.89 31.13
N VAL A 131 8.31 -30.91 31.52
CA VAL A 131 8.97 -29.89 32.34
C VAL A 131 10.37 -29.60 31.80
N TYR A 132 10.89 -28.43 32.11
CA TYR A 132 12.28 -28.11 31.79
C TYR A 132 13.21 -29.06 32.51
N GLU A 133 14.28 -29.54 31.90
CA GLU A 133 15.15 -30.63 32.35
C GLU A 133 15.69 -30.42 33.77
N SER A 134 15.95 -29.21 34.22
CA SER A 134 16.45 -28.84 35.53
C SER A 134 15.37 -28.34 36.49
N ASP A 135 14.09 -28.35 36.09
CA ASP A 135 12.98 -27.88 36.95
C ASP A 135 12.40 -29.03 37.78
N ASP A 136 13.14 -29.41 38.84
CA ASP A 136 12.74 -30.48 39.76
C ASP A 136 11.50 -30.10 40.58
N GLU A 137 11.25 -28.81 40.81
CA GLU A 137 10.06 -28.32 41.51
C GLU A 137 8.80 -28.62 40.70
N ALA A 138 8.74 -28.21 39.43
CA ALA A 138 7.60 -28.51 38.58
C ALA A 138 7.39 -30.03 38.41
N PHE A 139 8.47 -30.79 38.26
CA PHE A 139 8.40 -32.24 38.20
C PHE A 139 7.79 -32.87 39.48
N ALA A 140 8.21 -32.39 40.67
CA ALA A 140 7.67 -32.87 41.94
C ALA A 140 6.18 -32.52 42.12
N ILE A 141 5.76 -31.35 41.67
CA ILE A 141 4.34 -30.93 41.70
C ILE A 141 3.49 -31.88 40.84
N TRP A 142 3.90 -32.19 39.62
CA TRP A 142 3.20 -33.14 38.77
C TRP A 142 3.13 -34.55 39.37
N ARG A 143 4.23 -35.05 39.95
CA ARG A 143 4.31 -36.39 40.49
C ARG A 143 3.60 -36.52 41.84
N ASP A 144 3.87 -35.62 42.76
CA ASP A 144 3.51 -35.80 44.17
C ASP A 144 2.18 -35.13 44.53
N GLU A 145 1.84 -33.99 43.90
CA GLU A 145 0.61 -33.26 44.21
C GLU A 145 -0.52 -33.62 43.23
N ILE A 146 -0.23 -33.68 41.92
CA ILE A 146 -1.22 -34.04 40.92
C ILE A 146 -1.36 -35.56 40.82
N GLY A 147 -0.30 -36.31 41.12
CA GLY A 147 -0.31 -37.78 41.15
C GLY A 147 -0.08 -38.41 39.78
N ILE A 148 0.62 -37.74 38.86
CA ILE A 148 0.97 -38.28 37.54
C ILE A 148 2.12 -39.29 37.74
N PRO A 149 2.02 -40.51 37.19
CA PRO A 149 3.11 -41.46 37.18
C PRO A 149 4.38 -40.88 36.53
N GLU A 150 5.53 -41.16 37.14
CA GLU A 150 6.82 -40.59 36.71
C GLU A 150 7.16 -40.89 35.24
N ASP A 151 6.78 -42.04 34.72
CA ASP A 151 6.97 -42.49 33.34
C ASP A 151 6.09 -41.70 32.32
N ARG A 152 5.16 -40.89 32.80
CA ARG A 152 4.31 -40.01 32.00
C ARG A 152 4.72 -38.55 32.08
N ILE A 153 5.76 -38.19 32.84
CA ILE A 153 6.28 -36.83 32.95
C ILE A 153 7.57 -36.74 32.17
N PHE A 154 7.60 -35.93 31.13
CA PHE A 154 8.75 -35.80 30.22
C PHE A 154 9.64 -34.62 30.62
N ARG A 155 10.94 -34.74 30.38
CA ARG A 155 11.93 -33.67 30.61
C ARG A 155 12.54 -33.30 29.29
N PHE A 156 12.42 -32.02 28.92
CA PHE A 156 13.00 -31.50 27.71
C PHE A 156 13.92 -30.32 27.97
N GLY A 157 14.77 -30.04 27.00
CA GLY A 157 15.76 -28.96 27.06
C GLY A 157 15.18 -27.59 26.81
N LYS A 158 16.08 -26.65 26.54
CA LYS A 158 15.72 -25.25 26.33
C LYS A 158 14.86 -25.04 25.08
N GLU A 159 14.99 -25.87 24.07
CA GLU A 159 14.26 -25.74 22.82
C GLU A 159 12.74 -25.97 23.00
N ASP A 160 12.34 -26.84 23.92
CA ASP A 160 10.96 -27.21 24.15
C ASP A 160 10.38 -26.62 25.44
N ASN A 161 11.10 -26.68 26.54
CA ASN A 161 10.57 -26.32 27.88
C ASN A 161 11.21 -25.05 28.48
N PHE A 162 11.66 -24.10 27.66
CA PHE A 162 12.05 -22.78 28.12
C PHE A 162 11.48 -21.74 27.15
N TRP A 163 10.53 -20.94 27.61
CA TRP A 163 9.90 -19.94 26.77
C TRP A 163 10.62 -18.61 26.81
N GLU A 164 10.98 -18.10 25.63
CA GLU A 164 11.55 -16.77 25.41
C GLU A 164 11.13 -16.23 24.03
N HIS A 165 10.95 -14.92 23.93
CA HIS A 165 10.66 -14.30 22.65
C HIS A 165 11.30 -12.91 22.56
N GLY A 166 12.40 -12.82 21.83
CA GLY A 166 13.19 -11.59 21.69
C GLY A 166 13.74 -11.11 23.02
N SER A 167 13.53 -9.85 23.36
CA SER A 167 13.85 -9.27 24.65
C SER A 167 12.61 -9.22 25.54
N GLY A 168 12.81 -9.51 26.84
CA GLY A 168 11.74 -9.41 27.84
C GLY A 168 11.63 -10.60 28.78
N PRO A 169 10.52 -10.67 29.52
CA PRO A 169 10.27 -11.73 30.52
C PRO A 169 10.30 -13.12 29.88
N CYS A 170 10.96 -14.06 30.54
CA CYS A 170 11.15 -15.43 30.06
C CYS A 170 11.35 -16.39 31.24
N GLY A 171 11.33 -17.71 30.98
CA GLY A 171 11.58 -18.72 32.02
C GLY A 171 11.31 -20.14 31.58
N PRO A 172 11.62 -21.12 32.45
CA PRO A 172 11.26 -22.51 32.22
C PRO A 172 9.75 -22.66 32.13
N CYS A 173 9.31 -23.68 31.40
CA CYS A 173 7.89 -23.93 31.27
C CYS A 173 7.55 -25.42 31.41
N SER A 174 6.26 -25.67 31.63
CA SER A 174 5.66 -26.98 31.67
C SER A 174 4.52 -27.04 30.67
N GLU A 175 4.65 -27.91 29.69
CA GLU A 175 3.65 -28.10 28.65
C GLU A 175 2.77 -29.31 28.96
N ILE A 176 1.51 -29.26 28.52
CA ILE A 176 0.58 -30.38 28.67
C ILE A 176 0.22 -30.85 27.23
N TYR A 177 0.54 -32.11 26.98
CA TYR A 177 0.24 -32.80 25.72
C TYR A 177 -0.97 -33.71 25.87
N TYR A 178 -1.75 -33.85 24.83
CA TYR A 178 -2.86 -34.80 24.75
C TYR A 178 -2.57 -35.87 23.70
N ASP A 179 -2.67 -37.16 24.08
CA ASP A 179 -2.55 -38.29 23.15
C ASP A 179 -3.87 -38.48 22.40
N ARG A 180 -3.88 -38.11 21.14
CA ARG A 180 -5.03 -38.23 20.24
C ARG A 180 -5.31 -39.67 19.77
N GLY A 181 -4.32 -40.55 19.96
CA GLY A 181 -4.40 -41.93 19.54
C GLY A 181 -3.40 -42.30 18.40
N PRO A 182 -3.13 -43.58 18.24
CA PRO A 182 -2.14 -44.07 17.28
C PRO A 182 -2.50 -43.75 15.82
N GLU A 183 -3.76 -43.52 15.52
CA GLU A 183 -4.28 -43.16 14.20
C GLU A 183 -3.75 -41.80 13.73
N TYR A 184 -3.39 -40.92 14.63
CA TYR A 184 -2.76 -39.61 14.35
C TYR A 184 -1.23 -39.68 14.37
N GLY A 185 -0.66 -40.83 14.69
CA GLY A 185 0.77 -41.02 14.83
C GLY A 185 1.52 -41.19 13.52
N CYS A 186 2.85 -40.99 13.56
CA CYS A 186 3.72 -41.17 12.40
C CYS A 186 3.98 -42.65 12.02
N GLY A 187 3.45 -43.58 12.80
CA GLY A 187 3.65 -45.04 12.57
C GLY A 187 5.07 -45.53 12.84
N LYS A 188 5.97 -44.69 13.32
CA LYS A 188 7.37 -45.06 13.63
C LYS A 188 7.47 -45.69 15.01
N PRO A 189 8.32 -46.73 15.19
CA PRO A 189 8.68 -47.20 16.52
C PRO A 189 9.26 -46.10 17.37
N GLY A 190 8.80 -45.93 18.63
CA GLY A 190 9.26 -44.86 19.51
C GLY A 190 8.51 -43.55 19.38
N CYS A 191 7.37 -43.48 18.68
CA CYS A 191 6.49 -42.31 18.72
C CYS A 191 6.02 -42.03 20.15
N THR A 192 6.44 -40.88 20.67
CA THR A 192 6.17 -40.43 22.06
C THR A 192 5.95 -38.93 22.11
N VAL A 193 5.72 -38.35 23.28
CA VAL A 193 5.67 -36.88 23.48
C VAL A 193 6.97 -36.25 22.96
N GLY A 194 6.85 -35.10 22.28
CA GLY A 194 7.96 -34.44 21.55
C GLY A 194 8.17 -34.96 20.11
N CYS A 195 7.36 -35.92 19.63
CA CYS A 195 7.38 -36.30 18.22
C CYS A 195 6.66 -35.25 17.37
N ASP A 196 7.21 -34.90 16.21
CA ASP A 196 6.64 -33.94 15.26
C ASP A 196 5.33 -34.36 14.61
N CYS A 197 4.79 -35.56 14.90
CA CYS A 197 3.50 -35.99 14.39
C CYS A 197 2.32 -35.42 15.19
N ASP A 198 1.11 -35.60 14.65
CA ASP A 198 -0.12 -35.04 15.22
C ASP A 198 -0.73 -35.91 16.35
N ARG A 199 -0.04 -36.96 16.84
CA ARG A 199 -0.53 -37.83 17.91
C ARG A 199 -0.53 -37.14 19.27
N TYR A 200 0.65 -36.64 19.70
CA TYR A 200 0.80 -35.93 20.98
C TYR A 200 0.78 -34.44 20.66
N ILE A 201 -0.38 -33.83 20.82
CA ILE A 201 -0.54 -32.40 20.55
C ILE A 201 -0.37 -31.61 21.84
N GLU A 202 0.55 -30.64 21.84
CA GLU A 202 0.65 -29.66 22.91
C GLU A 202 -0.62 -28.80 22.89
N ILE A 203 -1.35 -28.78 24.03
CA ILE A 203 -2.58 -28.02 24.19
C ILE A 203 -2.39 -26.82 25.10
N TRP A 204 -1.50 -26.87 26.10
CA TRP A 204 -1.29 -25.80 27.07
C TRP A 204 0.17 -25.70 27.48
N ASN A 205 0.69 -24.47 27.56
CA ASN A 205 2.02 -24.15 28.06
C ASN A 205 1.91 -23.25 29.31
N ASN A 206 2.45 -23.68 30.43
CA ASN A 206 2.58 -22.96 31.67
C ASN A 206 4.00 -22.42 31.82
N VAL A 207 4.21 -21.12 31.54
CA VAL A 207 5.52 -20.47 31.63
C VAL A 207 5.72 -19.88 33.04
N PHE A 208 6.80 -20.27 33.68
CA PHE A 208 7.25 -19.76 34.97
C PHE A 208 8.21 -18.60 34.77
N SER A 209 7.64 -17.43 34.46
CA SER A 209 8.39 -16.24 34.08
C SER A 209 9.13 -15.64 35.26
N GLN A 210 10.42 -15.84 35.34
CA GLN A 210 11.29 -15.41 36.43
C GLN A 210 12.58 -14.71 36.00
N PHE A 211 12.84 -14.63 34.68
CA PHE A 211 14.00 -13.95 34.13
C PHE A 211 13.55 -12.87 33.11
N ASP A 212 14.41 -11.87 32.93
CA ASP A 212 14.33 -10.87 31.81
C ASP A 212 15.52 -11.06 30.88
N ASN A 213 15.28 -11.32 29.62
CA ASN A 213 16.29 -11.45 28.57
C ASN A 213 16.50 -10.08 27.89
N ASP A 214 17.73 -9.60 27.82
CA ASP A 214 18.10 -8.35 27.18
C ASP A 214 18.08 -8.40 25.63
N GLY A 215 17.78 -9.57 25.05
CA GLY A 215 17.82 -9.83 23.63
C GLY A 215 19.19 -10.29 23.09
N HIS A 216 20.17 -10.41 24.00
CA HIS A 216 21.54 -10.91 23.70
C HIS A 216 21.86 -12.19 24.47
N ASN A 217 20.83 -12.90 24.95
CA ASN A 217 20.93 -14.11 25.81
C ASN A 217 21.56 -13.84 27.18
N ASN A 218 21.50 -12.61 27.70
CA ASN A 218 21.81 -12.33 29.09
C ASN A 218 20.51 -12.29 29.90
N TYR A 219 20.45 -13.15 30.93
CA TYR A 219 19.27 -13.31 31.75
C TYR A 219 19.52 -12.70 33.13
N THR A 220 18.61 -11.81 33.53
CA THR A 220 18.57 -11.25 34.88
C THR A 220 17.28 -11.67 35.57
N GLU A 221 17.33 -11.92 36.90
CA GLU A 221 16.11 -12.24 37.62
C GLU A 221 15.14 -11.08 37.65
N LEU A 222 13.85 -11.37 37.40
CA LEU A 222 12.77 -10.42 37.55
C LEU A 222 12.58 -10.09 39.06
N LYS A 223 12.11 -8.88 39.34
CA LYS A 223 11.79 -8.42 40.69
C LYS A 223 10.74 -9.28 41.38
N GLN A 224 9.89 -9.93 40.61
CA GLN A 224 8.83 -10.82 41.07
C GLN A 224 8.74 -12.04 40.16
N LYS A 225 8.33 -13.18 40.69
CA LYS A 225 8.00 -14.36 39.90
C LYS A 225 6.59 -14.24 39.37
N ASN A 226 6.41 -14.51 38.09
CA ASN A 226 5.15 -14.37 37.41
C ASN A 226 4.73 -15.70 36.76
N ILE A 227 3.43 -15.83 36.50
CA ILE A 227 2.88 -16.87 35.63
C ILE A 227 2.40 -16.25 34.34
N ASP A 228 2.83 -16.85 33.25
CA ASP A 228 2.35 -16.62 31.92
C ASP A 228 1.89 -17.96 31.35
N THR A 229 0.63 -18.08 30.95
CA THR A 229 0.17 -19.32 30.32
C THR A 229 -0.38 -19.07 28.93
N GLY A 230 -0.22 -20.03 28.04
CA GLY A 230 -0.77 -19.98 26.69
C GLY A 230 -1.38 -21.32 26.30
N MET A 231 -2.68 -21.30 26.05
CA MET A 231 -3.42 -22.44 25.51
C MET A 231 -4.07 -22.05 24.20
N GLY A 232 -3.72 -22.75 23.11
CA GLY A 232 -4.36 -22.51 21.80
C GLY A 232 -5.82 -22.96 21.83
N LEU A 233 -6.76 -22.02 21.70
CA LEU A 233 -8.20 -22.34 21.76
C LEU A 233 -8.59 -23.33 20.65
N GLU A 234 -8.10 -23.13 19.43
CA GLU A 234 -8.39 -24.00 18.31
C GLU A 234 -7.80 -25.41 18.50
N ARG A 235 -6.62 -25.52 19.15
CA ARG A 235 -6.02 -26.82 19.47
C ARG A 235 -6.85 -27.56 20.53
N LEU A 236 -7.28 -26.86 21.58
CA LEU A 236 -8.16 -27.45 22.58
C LEU A 236 -9.49 -27.89 21.97
N ALA A 237 -10.10 -27.04 21.12
CA ALA A 237 -11.33 -27.38 20.39
C ALA A 237 -11.14 -28.61 19.48
N CYS A 238 -10.00 -28.71 18.80
CA CYS A 238 -9.68 -29.86 17.96
C CYS A 238 -9.67 -31.18 18.76
N VAL A 239 -9.14 -31.15 19.99
CA VAL A 239 -9.17 -32.28 20.91
C VAL A 239 -10.60 -32.57 21.38
N CYS A 240 -11.31 -31.56 21.90
CA CYS A 240 -12.67 -31.74 22.44
C CYS A 240 -13.70 -32.17 21.40
N GLN A 241 -13.55 -31.75 20.16
CA GLN A 241 -14.41 -32.13 19.05
C GLN A 241 -13.96 -33.42 18.36
N ASN A 242 -12.78 -33.95 18.74
CA ASN A 242 -12.14 -35.12 18.12
C ASN A 242 -12.08 -35.02 16.60
N VAL A 243 -11.62 -33.86 16.08
CA VAL A 243 -11.49 -33.59 14.65
C VAL A 243 -10.04 -33.68 14.21
N ALA A 244 -9.79 -33.93 12.91
CA ALA A 244 -8.46 -34.20 12.41
C ALA A 244 -7.54 -32.98 12.43
N SER A 245 -8.07 -31.80 12.20
CA SER A 245 -7.32 -30.54 12.03
C SER A 245 -8.06 -29.39 12.67
N LEU A 246 -7.32 -28.32 13.01
CA LEU A 246 -7.90 -27.04 13.44
C LEU A 246 -8.88 -26.46 12.42
N PHE A 247 -8.76 -26.82 11.12
CA PHE A 247 -9.67 -26.43 10.06
C PHE A 247 -11.01 -27.18 10.09
N ASP A 248 -11.08 -28.27 10.84
CA ASP A 248 -12.28 -29.09 11.01
C ASP A 248 -13.06 -28.70 12.29
N VAL A 249 -12.53 -27.74 13.08
CA VAL A 249 -13.23 -27.18 14.24
C VAL A 249 -14.48 -26.43 13.80
N ASP A 250 -15.57 -26.54 14.55
CA ASP A 250 -16.93 -26.10 14.22
C ASP A 250 -16.98 -24.71 13.56
N THR A 251 -16.53 -23.65 14.23
CA THR A 251 -16.55 -22.29 13.70
C THR A 251 -15.64 -22.08 12.49
N VAL A 252 -14.48 -22.75 12.47
CA VAL A 252 -13.52 -22.67 11.35
C VAL A 252 -14.07 -23.43 10.13
N MET A 253 -14.71 -24.58 10.39
CA MET A 253 -15.34 -25.38 9.32
C MET A 253 -16.46 -24.61 8.63
N ASN A 254 -17.25 -23.80 9.35
CA ASN A 254 -18.27 -22.95 8.75
C ASN A 254 -17.67 -21.98 7.73
N ILE A 255 -16.48 -21.39 8.03
CA ILE A 255 -15.74 -20.54 7.09
C ILE A 255 -15.26 -21.37 5.90
N THR A 256 -14.71 -22.57 6.14
CA THR A 256 -14.26 -23.51 5.08
C THR A 256 -15.40 -23.90 4.15
N HIS A 257 -16.60 -24.17 4.70
CA HIS A 257 -17.79 -24.44 3.91
C HIS A 257 -18.20 -23.25 3.03
N LYS A 258 -18.09 -22.02 3.56
CA LYS A 258 -18.36 -20.81 2.75
C LYS A 258 -17.37 -20.65 1.61
N VAL A 259 -16.08 -20.92 1.87
CA VAL A 259 -15.06 -20.92 0.81
C VAL A 259 -15.34 -22.02 -0.22
N SER A 260 -15.72 -23.24 0.20
CA SER A 260 -16.13 -24.33 -0.68
C SER A 260 -17.32 -23.95 -1.57
N GLU A 261 -18.35 -23.31 -0.99
CA GLU A 261 -19.52 -22.81 -1.74
C GLU A 261 -19.12 -21.83 -2.84
N LEU A 262 -18.26 -20.85 -2.49
CA LEU A 262 -17.87 -19.79 -3.41
C LEU A 262 -16.90 -20.25 -4.51
N THR A 263 -16.08 -21.27 -4.22
CA THR A 263 -15.10 -21.80 -5.16
C THR A 263 -15.62 -22.97 -5.99
N GLY A 264 -16.71 -23.60 -5.55
CA GLY A 264 -17.22 -24.84 -6.14
C GLY A 264 -16.35 -26.08 -5.88
N ALA A 265 -15.31 -25.97 -5.03
CA ALA A 265 -14.45 -27.07 -4.61
C ALA A 265 -15.01 -27.73 -3.35
N HIS A 266 -15.02 -29.06 -3.28
CA HIS A 266 -15.52 -29.78 -2.11
C HIS A 266 -14.39 -30.17 -1.18
N TYR A 267 -14.52 -29.79 0.09
CA TYR A 267 -13.59 -30.19 1.15
C TYR A 267 -13.66 -31.69 1.41
N GLY A 268 -12.49 -32.34 1.51
CA GLY A 268 -12.38 -33.82 1.62
C GLY A 268 -12.27 -34.54 0.27
N GLU A 269 -12.35 -33.85 -0.87
CA GLU A 269 -12.29 -34.46 -2.19
C GLU A 269 -10.83 -34.81 -2.60
N SER A 270 -9.87 -33.93 -2.32
CA SER A 270 -8.46 -34.20 -2.58
C SER A 270 -7.54 -33.31 -1.73
N TYR A 271 -6.42 -33.88 -1.33
CA TYR A 271 -5.44 -33.15 -0.50
C TYR A 271 -5.04 -31.77 -1.04
N LYS A 272 -4.80 -31.66 -2.36
CA LYS A 272 -4.42 -30.36 -2.97
C LYS A 272 -5.54 -29.31 -2.88
N ARG A 273 -6.79 -29.72 -3.07
CA ARG A 273 -7.95 -28.83 -2.94
C ARG A 273 -8.17 -28.45 -1.49
N ASP A 274 -8.04 -29.42 -0.58
CA ASP A 274 -8.18 -29.19 0.86
C ASP A 274 -7.13 -28.20 1.38
N VAL A 275 -5.87 -28.33 0.95
CA VAL A 275 -4.82 -27.34 1.25
C VAL A 275 -5.24 -25.93 0.79
N SER A 276 -5.74 -25.81 -0.44
CA SER A 276 -6.18 -24.48 -0.93
C SER A 276 -7.35 -23.92 -0.15
N LEU A 277 -8.34 -24.74 0.18
CA LEU A 277 -9.50 -24.35 0.98
C LEU A 277 -9.07 -23.90 2.40
N ARG A 278 -8.18 -24.65 3.04
CA ARG A 278 -7.62 -24.33 4.36
C ARG A 278 -6.81 -23.03 4.35
N VAL A 279 -5.95 -22.83 3.35
CA VAL A 279 -5.17 -21.60 3.20
C VAL A 279 -6.09 -20.38 3.04
N ILE A 280 -7.11 -20.49 2.20
CA ILE A 280 -8.06 -19.39 2.02
C ILE A 280 -8.80 -19.11 3.32
N THR A 281 -9.27 -20.15 4.02
CA THR A 281 -9.98 -20.03 5.30
C THR A 281 -9.12 -19.33 6.36
N ASP A 282 -7.88 -19.78 6.55
CA ASP A 282 -6.95 -19.19 7.49
C ASP A 282 -6.66 -17.73 7.20
N HIS A 283 -6.32 -17.45 5.93
CA HIS A 283 -5.85 -16.13 5.56
C HIS A 283 -6.98 -15.08 5.54
N ILE A 284 -8.19 -15.47 5.16
CA ILE A 284 -9.33 -14.54 5.23
C ILE A 284 -9.75 -14.25 6.67
N ARG A 285 -9.67 -15.26 7.56
CA ARG A 285 -9.86 -15.09 9.00
C ARG A 285 -8.83 -14.11 9.55
N SER A 286 -7.56 -14.35 9.28
CA SER A 286 -6.44 -13.48 9.68
C SER A 286 -6.60 -12.04 9.18
N ALA A 287 -6.89 -11.87 7.89
CA ALA A 287 -7.06 -10.56 7.26
C ALA A 287 -8.24 -9.78 7.86
N THR A 288 -9.34 -10.46 8.13
CA THR A 288 -10.53 -9.85 8.74
C THR A 288 -10.21 -9.23 10.10
N PHE A 289 -9.51 -9.97 10.97
CA PHE A 289 -9.11 -9.46 12.28
C PHE A 289 -8.02 -8.38 12.20
N MET A 290 -7.05 -8.53 11.30
CA MET A 290 -6.01 -7.51 11.11
C MET A 290 -6.60 -6.16 10.66
N ILE A 291 -7.55 -6.18 9.72
CA ILE A 291 -8.22 -4.96 9.23
C ILE A 291 -9.12 -4.37 10.30
N CYS A 292 -9.82 -5.20 11.07
CA CYS A 292 -10.62 -4.75 12.21
C CYS A 292 -9.79 -3.95 13.22
N ASP A 293 -8.55 -4.37 13.45
CA ASP A 293 -7.59 -3.70 14.33
C ASP A 293 -6.80 -2.55 13.65
N GLY A 294 -7.24 -2.10 12.46
CA GLY A 294 -6.74 -0.90 11.79
C GLY A 294 -5.52 -1.12 10.88
N ILE A 295 -5.17 -2.37 10.54
CA ILE A 295 -4.06 -2.66 9.63
C ILE A 295 -4.57 -2.59 8.18
N LEU A 296 -3.89 -1.82 7.34
CA LEU A 296 -4.18 -1.72 5.90
C LEU A 296 -3.09 -2.39 5.06
N PRO A 297 -3.43 -2.95 3.89
CA PRO A 297 -2.44 -3.52 2.99
C PRO A 297 -1.41 -2.48 2.55
N SER A 298 -0.12 -2.78 2.74
CA SER A 298 0.98 -1.91 2.33
C SER A 298 2.18 -2.71 1.83
N ASN A 299 3.26 -2.02 1.43
CA ASN A 299 4.48 -2.66 0.94
C ASN A 299 5.49 -2.99 2.05
N GLU A 300 5.27 -2.53 3.27
CA GLU A 300 6.20 -2.70 4.40
C GLU A 300 5.46 -3.01 5.70
N GLY A 301 6.17 -3.59 6.65
CA GLY A 301 5.69 -3.83 8.00
C GLY A 301 4.43 -4.69 8.09
N ARG A 302 3.52 -4.32 8.98
CA ARG A 302 2.26 -5.05 9.24
C ARG A 302 1.37 -5.15 8.01
N GLY A 303 1.29 -4.07 7.25
CA GLY A 303 0.48 -4.04 6.04
C GLY A 303 1.01 -4.95 4.93
N TYR A 304 2.32 -5.20 4.88
CA TYR A 304 2.90 -6.20 4.00
C TYR A 304 2.46 -7.62 4.40
N VAL A 305 2.43 -7.93 5.69
CA VAL A 305 1.92 -9.22 6.17
C VAL A 305 0.47 -9.43 5.73
N LEU A 306 -0.39 -8.44 5.95
CA LEU A 306 -1.79 -8.49 5.52
C LEU A 306 -1.92 -8.69 4.00
N ARG A 307 -1.16 -7.94 3.23
CA ARG A 307 -1.14 -8.04 1.77
C ARG A 307 -0.69 -9.42 1.30
N ARG A 308 0.37 -9.98 1.92
CA ARG A 308 0.87 -11.33 1.65
C ARG A 308 -0.22 -12.37 1.84
N LEU A 309 -0.95 -12.31 2.96
CA LEU A 309 -2.04 -13.24 3.27
C LEU A 309 -3.17 -13.15 2.22
N LEU A 310 -3.64 -11.94 1.90
CA LEU A 310 -4.70 -11.74 0.91
C LEU A 310 -4.30 -12.22 -0.49
N ARG A 311 -3.08 -11.93 -0.92
CA ARG A 311 -2.59 -12.33 -2.25
C ARG A 311 -2.38 -13.85 -2.34
N ARG A 312 -1.90 -14.47 -1.26
CA ARG A 312 -1.76 -15.91 -1.18
C ARG A 312 -3.13 -16.60 -1.23
N ALA A 313 -4.11 -16.11 -0.49
CA ALA A 313 -5.49 -16.61 -0.55
C ALA A 313 -6.10 -16.45 -1.95
N ALA A 314 -5.92 -15.29 -2.59
CA ALA A 314 -6.41 -15.06 -3.96
C ALA A 314 -5.77 -16.02 -4.99
N ARG A 315 -4.47 -16.31 -4.87
CA ARG A 315 -3.79 -17.32 -5.70
C ARG A 315 -4.40 -18.71 -5.50
N HIS A 316 -4.63 -19.12 -4.24
CA HIS A 316 -5.27 -20.40 -3.97
C HIS A 316 -6.70 -20.46 -4.55
N GLY A 317 -7.42 -19.35 -4.59
CA GLY A 317 -8.68 -19.24 -5.34
C GLY A 317 -8.52 -19.51 -6.83
N LYS A 318 -7.47 -18.95 -7.46
CA LYS A 318 -7.13 -19.24 -8.86
C LYS A 318 -6.82 -20.72 -9.07
N LEU A 319 -6.09 -21.38 -8.16
CA LEU A 319 -5.80 -22.81 -8.22
C LEU A 319 -7.08 -23.68 -8.14
N LEU A 320 -8.13 -23.17 -7.47
CA LEU A 320 -9.46 -23.81 -7.43
C LEU A 320 -10.35 -23.43 -8.63
N GLY A 321 -9.87 -22.57 -9.54
CA GLY A 321 -10.58 -22.20 -10.77
C GLY A 321 -11.41 -20.92 -10.67
N VAL A 322 -11.32 -20.17 -9.56
CA VAL A 322 -12.04 -18.90 -9.40
C VAL A 322 -11.29 -17.78 -10.12
N ASN A 323 -11.97 -17.09 -11.04
CA ASN A 323 -11.36 -16.03 -11.85
C ASN A 323 -11.77 -14.62 -11.41
N GLU A 324 -12.78 -14.49 -10.57
CA GLU A 324 -13.29 -13.22 -10.08
C GLU A 324 -12.96 -13.03 -8.59
N PRO A 325 -12.86 -11.79 -8.08
CA PRO A 325 -12.72 -11.51 -6.66
C PRO A 325 -13.86 -12.13 -5.86
N PHE A 326 -13.53 -12.86 -4.80
CA PHE A 326 -14.52 -13.59 -3.97
C PHE A 326 -14.20 -13.58 -2.47
N LEU A 327 -12.96 -13.30 -2.07
CA LEU A 327 -12.53 -13.35 -0.67
C LEU A 327 -13.38 -12.45 0.22
N TYR A 328 -13.73 -11.27 -0.27
CA TYR A 328 -14.57 -10.31 0.45
C TYR A 328 -15.96 -10.87 0.81
N LYS A 329 -16.46 -11.88 0.07
CA LYS A 329 -17.75 -12.53 0.34
C LYS A 329 -17.69 -13.53 1.50
N VAL A 330 -16.49 -13.91 1.94
CA VAL A 330 -16.29 -14.79 3.09
C VAL A 330 -16.32 -14.02 4.42
N VAL A 331 -16.06 -12.70 4.37
CA VAL A 331 -15.99 -11.83 5.56
C VAL A 331 -17.25 -11.94 6.43
N ASP A 332 -18.43 -11.98 5.83
CA ASP A 332 -19.70 -12.11 6.56
C ASP A 332 -19.72 -13.34 7.46
N THR A 333 -19.25 -14.47 6.97
CA THR A 333 -19.16 -15.71 7.76
C THR A 333 -18.13 -15.59 8.87
N VAL A 334 -16.94 -15.00 8.61
CA VAL A 334 -15.92 -14.77 9.64
C VAL A 334 -16.48 -13.88 10.75
N VAL A 335 -17.18 -12.81 10.40
CA VAL A 335 -17.82 -11.91 11.35
C VAL A 335 -18.86 -12.67 12.18
N HIS A 336 -19.79 -13.39 11.53
CA HIS A 336 -20.85 -14.14 12.19
C HIS A 336 -20.33 -15.13 13.25
N GLU A 337 -19.28 -15.87 12.92
CA GLU A 337 -18.69 -16.87 13.83
C GLU A 337 -17.96 -16.25 15.03
N ASN A 338 -17.61 -14.96 14.96
CA ASN A 338 -16.74 -14.32 15.96
C ASN A 338 -17.36 -13.06 16.62
N GLU A 339 -18.48 -12.50 16.10
CA GLU A 339 -19.07 -11.24 16.59
C GLU A 339 -19.50 -11.28 18.07
N GLY A 340 -19.82 -12.48 18.60
CA GLY A 340 -20.18 -12.63 20.00
C GLY A 340 -19.05 -12.30 20.97
N GLN A 341 -17.80 -12.58 20.61
CA GLN A 341 -16.61 -12.26 21.39
C GLN A 341 -15.96 -10.95 20.96
N TYR A 342 -16.06 -10.61 19.68
CA TYR A 342 -15.43 -9.44 19.04
C TYR A 342 -16.48 -8.60 18.32
N PRO A 343 -17.31 -7.82 19.05
CA PRO A 343 -18.39 -7.04 18.45
C PRO A 343 -17.91 -6.00 17.42
N ASP A 344 -16.70 -5.48 17.58
CA ASP A 344 -16.06 -4.55 16.62
C ASP A 344 -16.02 -5.10 15.20
N LEU A 345 -15.97 -6.42 15.02
CA LEU A 345 -16.02 -7.05 13.71
C LEU A 345 -17.33 -6.72 12.99
N LYS A 346 -18.45 -6.73 13.73
CA LYS A 346 -19.76 -6.40 13.18
C LYS A 346 -19.88 -4.92 12.85
N GLU A 347 -19.39 -4.07 13.74
CA GLU A 347 -19.41 -2.62 13.54
C GLU A 347 -18.59 -2.21 12.31
N LYS A 348 -17.43 -2.85 12.09
CA LYS A 348 -16.51 -2.54 10.99
C LYS A 348 -16.67 -3.45 9.77
N GLN A 349 -17.69 -4.31 9.72
CA GLN A 349 -17.85 -5.33 8.67
C GLN A 349 -17.82 -4.76 7.25
N SER A 350 -18.54 -3.67 7.01
CA SER A 350 -18.61 -3.03 5.69
C SER A 350 -17.26 -2.47 5.25
N TYR A 351 -16.53 -1.87 6.18
CA TYR A 351 -15.16 -1.38 5.98
C TYR A 351 -14.19 -2.52 5.67
N ILE A 352 -14.18 -3.59 6.47
CA ILE A 352 -13.33 -4.76 6.28
C ILE A 352 -13.57 -5.37 4.90
N THR A 353 -14.85 -5.57 4.54
CA THR A 353 -15.27 -6.10 3.24
C THR A 353 -14.73 -5.26 2.08
N LYS A 354 -14.82 -3.93 2.20
CA LYS A 354 -14.38 -2.98 1.18
C LYS A 354 -12.84 -3.01 1.00
N VAL A 355 -12.08 -3.05 2.10
CA VAL A 355 -10.62 -3.12 2.06
C VAL A 355 -10.15 -4.41 1.37
N ILE A 356 -10.71 -5.56 1.77
CA ILE A 356 -10.36 -6.86 1.18
C ILE A 356 -10.71 -6.88 -0.30
N ARG A 357 -11.91 -6.44 -0.67
CA ARG A 357 -12.36 -6.38 -2.06
C ARG A 357 -11.42 -5.52 -2.91
N THR A 358 -11.05 -4.34 -2.43
CA THR A 358 -10.17 -3.41 -3.16
C THR A 358 -8.78 -4.01 -3.39
N GLU A 359 -8.16 -4.63 -2.38
CA GLU A 359 -6.85 -5.28 -2.54
C GLU A 359 -6.95 -6.50 -3.48
N GLU A 360 -8.01 -7.29 -3.38
CA GLU A 360 -8.26 -8.44 -4.25
C GLU A 360 -8.46 -8.01 -5.71
N GLU A 361 -9.28 -6.99 -5.98
CA GLU A 361 -9.49 -6.41 -7.31
C GLU A 361 -8.19 -5.82 -7.91
N ASN A 362 -7.40 -5.13 -7.08
CA ASN A 362 -6.10 -4.60 -7.50
C ASN A 362 -5.12 -5.71 -7.86
N PHE A 363 -5.08 -6.79 -7.09
CA PHE A 363 -4.24 -7.93 -7.37
C PHE A 363 -4.73 -8.73 -8.59
N ALA A 364 -6.04 -8.88 -8.76
CA ALA A 364 -6.64 -9.57 -9.93
C ALA A 364 -6.22 -8.93 -11.26
N ARG A 365 -5.99 -7.60 -11.30
CA ARG A 365 -5.52 -6.92 -12.53
C ARG A 365 -4.08 -7.27 -12.92
N THR A 366 -3.26 -7.69 -11.96
CA THR A 366 -1.82 -7.93 -12.16
C THR A 366 -1.45 -9.39 -12.10
N ILE A 367 -2.23 -10.24 -11.42
CA ILE A 367 -1.90 -11.65 -11.14
C ILE A 367 -1.74 -12.47 -12.43
N ASP A 368 -2.66 -12.33 -13.39
CA ASP A 368 -2.63 -13.12 -14.61
C ASP A 368 -1.41 -12.75 -15.48
N GLY A 369 -1.07 -11.46 -15.53
CA GLY A 369 0.14 -10.96 -16.17
C GLY A 369 1.40 -11.46 -15.48
N GLY A 370 1.42 -11.43 -14.14
CA GLY A 370 2.53 -11.89 -13.33
C GLY A 370 2.76 -13.39 -13.43
N ILE A 371 1.71 -14.21 -13.36
CA ILE A 371 1.80 -15.67 -13.53
C ILE A 371 2.33 -16.02 -14.94
N ARG A 372 1.85 -15.34 -15.96
CA ARG A 372 2.36 -15.57 -17.33
C ARG A 372 3.85 -15.28 -17.43
N ILE A 373 4.29 -14.16 -16.91
CA ILE A 373 5.71 -13.77 -16.94
C ILE A 373 6.55 -14.70 -16.06
N TYR A 374 6.04 -15.08 -14.89
CA TYR A 374 6.70 -16.10 -14.04
C TYR A 374 6.91 -17.41 -14.82
N ASN A 375 5.89 -17.91 -15.51
CA ASN A 375 5.99 -19.14 -16.31
C ASN A 375 6.99 -19.01 -17.47
N GLU A 376 7.06 -17.83 -18.13
CA GLU A 376 8.05 -17.56 -19.15
C GLU A 376 9.49 -17.58 -18.58
N MET A 377 9.71 -16.95 -17.42
CA MET A 377 10.98 -16.97 -16.71
C MET A 377 11.34 -18.37 -16.23
N LEU A 378 10.39 -19.09 -15.62
CA LEU A 378 10.56 -20.47 -15.18
C LEU A 378 10.98 -21.40 -16.33
N ALA A 379 10.32 -21.30 -17.47
CA ALA A 379 10.68 -22.07 -18.66
C ALA A 379 12.13 -21.78 -19.11
N SER A 380 12.53 -20.51 -19.11
CA SER A 380 13.90 -20.10 -19.44
C SER A 380 14.94 -20.66 -18.46
N HIS A 381 14.66 -20.66 -17.13
CA HIS A 381 15.53 -21.27 -16.12
C HIS A 381 15.63 -22.79 -16.31
N LYS A 382 14.50 -23.47 -16.57
CA LYS A 382 14.48 -24.91 -16.83
C LYS A 382 15.22 -25.31 -18.11
N GLU A 383 15.10 -24.53 -19.18
CA GLU A 383 15.86 -24.75 -20.44
C GLU A 383 17.37 -24.65 -20.23
N LYS A 384 17.82 -23.80 -19.30
CA LYS A 384 19.24 -23.67 -18.92
C LYS A 384 19.70 -24.73 -17.91
N GLY A 385 18.81 -25.55 -17.41
CA GLY A 385 19.10 -26.56 -16.38
C GLY A 385 19.36 -25.95 -14.99
N GLU A 386 18.89 -24.73 -14.74
CA GLU A 386 19.04 -24.06 -13.47
C GLU A 386 18.00 -24.60 -12.45
N THR A 387 18.43 -24.77 -11.20
CA THR A 387 17.59 -25.22 -10.09
C THR A 387 17.24 -24.08 -9.13
N VAL A 388 17.78 -22.88 -9.40
CA VAL A 388 17.55 -21.66 -8.61
C VAL A 388 16.89 -20.62 -9.51
N PHE A 389 15.74 -20.10 -9.09
CA PHE A 389 15.07 -18.99 -9.73
C PHE A 389 15.80 -17.68 -9.37
N SER A 390 16.16 -16.90 -10.37
CA SER A 390 17.00 -15.71 -10.20
C SER A 390 16.35 -14.67 -9.27
N GLY A 391 17.14 -14.12 -8.32
CA GLY A 391 16.69 -13.03 -7.47
C GLY A 391 16.32 -11.75 -8.23
N ALA A 392 16.94 -11.52 -9.41
CA ALA A 392 16.61 -10.40 -10.29
C ALA A 392 15.23 -10.57 -10.95
N ASP A 393 14.87 -11.79 -11.35
CA ASP A 393 13.56 -12.09 -11.91
C ASP A 393 12.48 -12.04 -10.82
N ALA A 394 12.78 -12.54 -9.62
CA ALA A 394 11.92 -12.42 -8.45
C ALA A 394 11.69 -10.95 -8.07
N PHE A 395 12.73 -10.11 -8.12
CA PHE A 395 12.62 -8.67 -7.89
C PHE A 395 11.76 -7.98 -8.95
N LYS A 396 11.90 -8.36 -10.21
CA LYS A 396 11.06 -7.83 -11.30
C LYS A 396 9.58 -8.20 -11.12
N LEU A 397 9.29 -9.43 -10.68
CA LEU A 397 7.93 -9.87 -10.34
C LEU A 397 7.36 -9.06 -9.16
N TYR A 398 8.18 -8.79 -8.15
CA TYR A 398 7.80 -7.99 -6.99
C TYR A 398 7.54 -6.52 -7.37
N ASP A 399 8.50 -5.88 -8.02
CA ASP A 399 8.47 -4.44 -8.30
C ASP A 399 7.42 -4.05 -9.35
N THR A 400 7.28 -4.85 -10.42
CA THR A 400 6.42 -4.54 -11.56
C THR A 400 5.01 -5.11 -11.41
N PHE A 401 4.87 -6.33 -10.87
CA PHE A 401 3.60 -7.05 -10.80
C PHE A 401 3.06 -7.18 -9.38
N GLY A 402 3.81 -6.71 -8.39
CA GLY A 402 3.41 -6.77 -6.99
C GLY A 402 3.33 -8.21 -6.45
N PHE A 403 4.08 -9.15 -7.00
CA PHE A 403 4.20 -10.51 -6.47
C PHE A 403 5.09 -10.50 -5.23
N PRO A 404 4.59 -10.86 -4.06
CA PRO A 404 5.44 -11.05 -2.88
C PRO A 404 6.52 -12.10 -3.18
N ILE A 405 7.72 -11.90 -2.63
CA ILE A 405 8.83 -12.85 -2.81
C ILE A 405 8.43 -14.27 -2.37
N ASP A 406 7.72 -14.37 -1.26
CA ASP A 406 7.23 -15.64 -0.73
C ASP A 406 6.31 -16.38 -1.71
N LEU A 407 5.45 -15.64 -2.43
CA LEU A 407 4.59 -16.22 -3.45
C LEU A 407 5.42 -16.78 -4.62
N THR A 408 6.46 -16.05 -5.01
CA THR A 408 7.40 -16.51 -6.04
C THR A 408 8.16 -17.73 -5.56
N ALA A 409 8.61 -17.76 -4.30
CA ALA A 409 9.31 -18.89 -3.70
C ALA A 409 8.41 -20.14 -3.60
N GLU A 410 7.14 -19.98 -3.18
CA GLU A 410 6.17 -21.05 -3.13
C GLU A 410 5.92 -21.65 -4.53
N MET A 411 5.74 -20.79 -5.53
CA MET A 411 5.55 -21.24 -6.92
C MET A 411 6.80 -21.93 -7.47
N ALA A 412 8.00 -21.46 -7.14
CA ALA A 412 9.25 -22.09 -7.52
C ALA A 412 9.42 -23.46 -6.85
N ALA A 413 9.10 -23.59 -5.57
CA ALA A 413 9.16 -24.83 -4.82
C ALA A 413 8.19 -25.91 -5.34
N GLU A 414 6.99 -25.51 -5.81
CA GLU A 414 6.05 -26.43 -6.48
C GLU A 414 6.67 -27.09 -7.74
N GLU A 415 7.62 -26.39 -8.37
CA GLU A 415 8.32 -26.84 -9.58
C GLU A 415 9.73 -27.41 -9.28
N GLY A 416 10.05 -27.61 -8.00
CA GLY A 416 11.32 -28.17 -7.53
C GLY A 416 12.50 -27.22 -7.61
N MET A 417 12.26 -25.92 -7.63
CA MET A 417 13.29 -24.87 -7.65
C MET A 417 13.31 -24.09 -6.32
N THR A 418 14.46 -23.51 -5.99
CA THR A 418 14.61 -22.51 -4.93
C THR A 418 14.71 -21.11 -5.54
N VAL A 419 14.55 -20.05 -4.72
CA VAL A 419 14.74 -18.65 -5.15
C VAL A 419 16.02 -18.10 -4.53
N ASP A 420 16.76 -17.31 -5.29
CA ASP A 420 17.91 -16.54 -4.79
C ASP A 420 17.43 -15.31 -4.00
N GLU A 421 17.10 -15.54 -2.74
CA GLU A 421 16.60 -14.49 -1.84
C GLU A 421 17.66 -13.46 -1.48
N ASP A 422 18.94 -13.84 -1.43
CA ASP A 422 20.04 -12.91 -1.11
C ASP A 422 20.22 -11.87 -2.22
N ALA A 423 20.17 -12.28 -3.48
CA ALA A 423 20.20 -11.37 -4.61
C ALA A 423 18.94 -10.49 -4.65
N PHE A 424 17.78 -11.01 -4.31
CA PHE A 424 16.55 -10.24 -4.19
C PHE A 424 16.67 -9.15 -3.11
N GLN A 425 17.14 -9.49 -1.91
CA GLN A 425 17.33 -8.55 -0.79
C GLN A 425 18.36 -7.46 -1.13
N SER A 426 19.41 -7.83 -1.85
CA SER A 426 20.41 -6.87 -2.34
C SER A 426 19.77 -5.82 -3.28
N LEU A 427 18.92 -6.25 -4.21
CA LEU A 427 18.21 -5.35 -5.13
C LEU A 427 17.20 -4.46 -4.40
N MET A 428 16.49 -5.01 -3.41
CA MET A 428 15.59 -4.25 -2.54
C MET A 428 16.34 -3.15 -1.77
N THR A 429 17.52 -3.48 -1.26
CA THR A 429 18.39 -2.52 -0.54
C THR A 429 18.86 -1.42 -1.48
N GLN A 430 19.32 -1.75 -2.67
CA GLN A 430 19.73 -0.79 -3.69
C GLN A 430 18.58 0.15 -4.10
N GLN A 431 17.36 -0.37 -4.22
CA GLN A 431 16.18 0.45 -4.52
C GLN A 431 15.91 1.45 -3.39
N LYS A 432 15.98 0.99 -2.12
CA LYS A 432 15.82 1.84 -0.93
C LYS A 432 16.90 2.91 -0.84
N GLU A 433 18.16 2.54 -1.13
CA GLU A 433 19.28 3.47 -1.14
C GLU A 433 19.13 4.53 -2.23
N ARG A 434 18.77 4.16 -3.47
CA ARG A 434 18.49 5.12 -4.55
C ARG A 434 17.37 6.09 -4.19
N ALA A 435 16.30 5.59 -3.56
CA ALA A 435 15.21 6.43 -3.08
C ALA A 435 15.68 7.39 -1.96
N ARG A 436 16.61 6.93 -1.10
CA ARG A 436 17.21 7.72 -0.03
C ARG A 436 18.21 8.75 -0.56
N GLU A 437 19.02 8.37 -1.55
CA GLU A 437 19.95 9.28 -2.23
C GLU A 437 19.21 10.35 -3.03
N ALA A 438 18.12 10.00 -3.70
CA ALA A 438 17.26 10.95 -4.39
C ALA A 438 16.63 11.96 -3.42
N ARG A 439 16.29 11.55 -2.18
CA ARG A 439 15.85 12.46 -1.11
C ARG A 439 17.01 13.31 -0.58
N LYS A 440 18.21 12.74 -0.42
CA LYS A 440 19.41 13.47 0.00
C LYS A 440 19.82 14.53 -1.03
N ALA A 441 19.74 14.23 -2.31
CA ALA A 441 20.02 15.16 -3.39
C ALA A 441 19.04 16.37 -3.43
N LEU A 442 17.90 16.29 -2.75
CA LEU A 442 16.87 17.33 -2.67
C LEU A 442 17.00 18.24 -1.44
N GLY A 443 17.95 18.04 -0.51
CA GLY A 443 18.05 18.96 0.61
C GLY A 443 18.83 18.57 1.85
N ASP A 444 19.85 17.72 1.76
CA ASP A 444 20.76 17.51 2.89
C ASP A 444 22.00 18.42 2.73
N LEU A 445 21.87 19.67 3.19
CA LEU A 445 23.04 20.53 3.42
C LEU A 445 23.81 19.95 4.61
N GLY A 446 24.90 19.25 4.29
CA GLY A 446 25.67 18.45 5.22
C GLY A 446 26.30 19.26 6.36
N TRP A 447 25.70 19.12 7.55
CA TRP A 447 26.29 19.54 8.81
C TRP A 447 26.65 18.33 9.73
N ALA A 448 26.58 17.12 9.19
CA ALA A 448 26.95 15.91 9.91
C ALA A 448 28.42 15.95 10.31
N GLY A 449 28.73 16.49 11.50
CA GLY A 449 30.07 16.42 12.06
C GLY A 449 30.51 17.53 13.02
N VAL A 450 29.81 18.66 13.12
CA VAL A 450 30.21 19.69 14.11
C VAL A 450 29.57 19.38 15.46
N GLU A 451 30.34 18.90 16.40
CA GLU A 451 29.92 18.74 17.79
C GLU A 451 30.08 20.08 18.53
N PHE A 452 28.97 20.69 18.88
CA PHE A 452 28.99 21.80 19.84
C PHE A 452 29.34 21.28 21.24
N GLY A 453 30.20 22.01 21.96
CA GLY A 453 30.61 21.65 23.31
C GLY A 453 29.40 21.34 24.22
N LYS A 454 29.50 20.32 25.09
CA LYS A 454 28.43 19.93 26.03
C LYS A 454 27.99 21.07 26.94
N ASP A 455 28.84 22.07 27.15
CA ASP A 455 28.57 23.22 28.01
C ASP A 455 27.78 24.35 27.30
N MET A 456 27.57 24.28 25.98
CA MET A 456 26.76 25.28 25.25
C MET A 456 25.30 25.05 25.58
N PRO A 457 24.54 26.03 26.10
CA PRO A 457 23.13 25.85 26.43
C PRO A 457 22.25 25.63 25.21
N ALA A 458 21.06 25.01 25.40
CA ALA A 458 20.05 24.93 24.37
C ALA A 458 19.53 26.35 24.02
N THR A 459 19.10 26.55 22.78
CA THR A 459 18.48 27.77 22.32
C THR A 459 17.06 27.87 22.87
N GLU A 460 16.70 28.99 23.48
CA GLU A 460 15.31 29.28 23.87
C GLU A 460 14.50 29.68 22.62
N PHE A 461 13.46 28.94 22.30
CA PHE A 461 12.56 29.30 21.20
C PHE A 461 11.39 30.16 21.72
N VAL A 462 11.31 31.38 21.25
CA VAL A 462 10.28 32.36 21.64
C VAL A 462 9.34 32.75 20.46
N GLY A 463 9.47 32.08 19.33
CA GLY A 463 8.79 32.39 18.08
C GLY A 463 7.31 32.05 18.04
N TYR A 464 6.70 31.52 19.13
CA TYR A 464 5.25 31.44 19.23
C TYR A 464 4.62 32.83 19.44
N ASP A 465 5.28 33.66 20.27
CA ASP A 465 4.75 34.93 20.73
C ASP A 465 5.48 36.15 20.14
N HIS A 466 6.72 35.95 19.67
CA HIS A 466 7.59 37.03 19.19
C HIS A 466 8.09 36.78 17.79
N ASP A 467 7.90 37.74 16.89
CA ASP A 467 8.46 37.73 15.52
C ASP A 467 9.86 38.36 15.45
N THR A 468 10.27 39.09 16.51
CA THR A 468 11.59 39.73 16.64
C THR A 468 12.11 39.57 18.06
N VAL A 469 13.38 39.29 18.20
CA VAL A 469 14.10 39.23 19.47
C VAL A 469 15.27 40.20 19.43
N ASN A 470 15.27 41.14 20.31
CA ASN A 470 16.38 42.08 20.51
C ASN A 470 17.36 41.56 21.56
N GLY A 471 18.65 41.78 21.33
CA GLY A 471 19.69 41.45 22.29
C GLY A 471 19.90 39.92 22.46
N ALA A 472 19.64 39.12 21.44
CA ALA A 472 20.03 37.73 21.42
C ALA A 472 21.56 37.63 21.34
N LYS A 473 22.14 36.65 22.06
CA LYS A 473 23.58 36.44 22.06
C LYS A 473 24.00 35.36 21.08
N VAL A 474 25.02 35.59 20.31
CA VAL A 474 25.64 34.59 19.45
C VAL A 474 26.45 33.61 20.32
N LEU A 475 25.98 32.37 20.44
CA LEU A 475 26.61 31.31 21.24
C LEU A 475 27.71 30.57 20.46
N GLY A 476 27.60 30.50 19.14
CA GLY A 476 28.59 29.84 18.30
C GLY A 476 28.37 30.16 16.83
N ILE A 477 29.42 30.03 16.08
CA ILE A 477 29.48 30.28 14.64
C ILE A 477 30.14 29.07 13.99
N VAL A 478 29.55 28.51 12.92
CA VAL A 478 30.16 27.47 12.10
C VAL A 478 30.33 27.99 10.67
N ALA A 479 31.55 28.00 10.19
CA ALA A 479 31.87 28.32 8.79
C ALA A 479 32.77 27.23 8.20
N GLU A 480 32.54 26.86 6.95
CA GLU A 480 33.30 25.80 6.24
C GLU A 480 33.40 24.47 7.03
N GLY A 481 32.41 24.18 7.87
CA GLY A 481 32.32 22.95 8.66
C GLY A 481 33.13 22.97 9.98
N GLU A 482 33.70 24.10 10.37
CA GLU A 482 34.45 24.28 11.61
C GLU A 482 33.86 25.40 12.49
N LEU A 483 34.05 25.27 13.81
CA LEU A 483 33.71 26.34 14.75
C LEU A 483 34.71 27.48 14.61
N VAL A 484 34.20 28.68 14.43
CA VAL A 484 35.00 29.90 14.29
C VAL A 484 34.54 30.98 15.29
N ASP A 485 35.42 31.88 15.67
CA ASP A 485 35.10 32.93 16.62
C ASP A 485 34.40 34.14 15.94
N GLU A 486 34.67 34.38 14.65
CA GLU A 486 34.14 35.51 13.87
C GLU A 486 34.01 35.16 12.39
N ILE A 487 33.01 35.79 11.72
CA ILE A 487 32.85 35.77 10.25
C ILE A 487 32.72 37.20 9.73
N VAL A 488 33.06 37.38 8.44
CA VAL A 488 33.01 38.67 7.76
C VAL A 488 32.09 38.67 6.54
N SER A 489 31.74 39.85 6.04
CA SER A 489 30.85 40.00 4.88
C SER A 489 31.21 39.10 3.70
N GLY A 490 30.19 38.48 3.11
CA GLY A 490 30.29 37.52 1.98
C GLY A 490 30.35 36.07 2.38
N MET A 491 30.62 35.74 3.64
CA MET A 491 30.71 34.35 4.12
C MET A 491 29.34 33.72 4.33
N GLU A 492 29.20 32.46 4.01
CA GLU A 492 28.10 31.58 4.40
C GLU A 492 28.44 30.91 5.72
N ALA A 493 27.52 30.88 6.65
CA ALA A 493 27.75 30.34 7.99
C ALA A 493 26.45 29.84 8.65
N ILE A 494 26.64 29.20 9.80
CA ILE A 494 25.57 28.85 10.73
C ILE A 494 25.79 29.68 12.01
N LEU A 495 24.76 30.43 12.42
CA LEU A 495 24.74 31.10 13.70
C LEU A 495 23.88 30.33 14.70
N VAL A 496 24.38 30.15 15.93
CA VAL A 496 23.61 29.60 17.06
C VAL A 496 23.41 30.73 18.08
N LEU A 497 22.15 30.99 18.43
CA LEU A 497 21.76 32.02 19.36
C LEU A 497 21.28 31.42 20.70
N ASP A 498 21.37 32.20 21.79
CA ASP A 498 20.82 31.84 23.09
C ASP A 498 19.28 31.80 23.07
N LYS A 499 18.65 32.66 22.29
CA LYS A 499 17.20 32.75 22.09
C LYS A 499 16.87 33.12 20.65
N THR A 500 15.78 32.62 20.11
CA THR A 500 15.42 32.82 18.71
C THR A 500 13.91 32.87 18.48
N PRO A 501 13.43 33.77 17.56
CA PRO A 501 12.06 33.76 17.08
C PRO A 501 11.88 32.78 15.88
N PHE A 502 12.96 32.27 15.32
CA PHE A 502 12.96 31.41 14.12
C PHE A 502 12.51 30.01 14.45
N TYR A 503 11.50 29.54 13.80
CA TYR A 503 11.05 28.15 13.85
C TYR A 503 12.01 27.27 13.01
N ALA A 504 12.54 26.23 13.60
CA ALA A 504 13.33 25.25 12.89
C ALA A 504 12.41 24.23 12.17
N GLU A 505 12.87 23.70 11.03
CA GLU A 505 12.13 22.70 10.30
C GLU A 505 11.86 21.46 11.16
N MET A 506 10.60 21.19 11.47
CA MET A 506 10.16 20.00 12.20
C MET A 506 8.65 19.82 12.11
N GLY A 507 8.17 18.56 12.32
CA GLY A 507 6.75 18.25 12.29
C GLY A 507 6.07 18.53 10.95
N GLY A 508 6.83 18.53 9.84
CA GLY A 508 6.32 18.82 8.51
C GLY A 508 6.20 20.30 8.16
N GLN A 509 6.43 21.23 9.13
CA GLN A 509 6.49 22.65 8.86
C GLN A 509 7.91 23.06 8.47
N VAL A 510 8.06 23.77 7.34
CA VAL A 510 9.36 24.31 6.89
C VAL A 510 9.86 25.42 7.82
N ALA A 511 11.17 25.62 7.81
CA ALA A 511 11.82 26.65 8.60
C ALA A 511 11.43 28.09 8.20
N ASP A 512 11.60 29.01 9.13
CA ASP A 512 11.50 30.44 8.85
C ASP A 512 12.74 30.97 8.14
N HIS A 513 12.50 32.02 7.38
CA HIS A 513 13.52 32.88 6.84
C HIS A 513 13.48 34.24 7.55
N GLY A 514 14.49 35.02 7.37
CA GLY A 514 14.54 36.39 7.93
C GLY A 514 15.94 36.95 8.00
N VAL A 515 16.17 37.87 8.93
CA VAL A 515 17.44 38.57 9.07
C VAL A 515 17.89 38.61 10.53
N ILE A 516 19.19 38.47 10.74
CA ILE A 516 19.85 38.74 12.01
C ILE A 516 20.73 39.99 11.79
N THR A 517 20.49 41.03 12.57
CA THR A 517 21.17 42.32 12.44
C THR A 517 21.91 42.70 13.74
N GLY A 518 23.00 43.43 13.61
CA GLY A 518 23.81 43.96 14.71
C GLY A 518 24.42 45.30 14.34
N ASP A 519 25.50 45.69 15.04
CA ASP A 519 26.18 46.95 14.77
C ASP A 519 26.91 46.93 13.41
N GLY A 520 26.18 47.41 12.38
CA GLY A 520 26.66 47.45 10.99
C GLY A 520 26.66 46.09 10.27
N MET A 521 26.12 45.04 10.89
CA MET A 521 26.05 43.68 10.29
C MET A 521 24.64 43.30 9.88
N GLU A 522 24.51 42.55 8.78
CA GLU A 522 23.29 41.95 8.30
C GLU A 522 23.57 40.52 7.84
N PHE A 523 22.96 39.56 8.50
CA PHE A 523 23.00 38.12 8.17
C PHE A 523 21.62 37.67 7.72
N VAL A 524 21.51 37.23 6.48
CA VAL A 524 20.26 36.71 5.90
C VAL A 524 20.12 35.25 6.18
N VAL A 525 19.09 34.86 6.91
CA VAL A 525 18.76 33.48 7.27
C VAL A 525 17.90 32.85 6.16
N SER A 526 18.39 31.74 5.59
CA SER A 526 17.71 30.99 4.53
C SER A 526 17.13 29.65 4.98
N ASP A 527 17.58 29.10 6.12
CA ASP A 527 17.07 27.89 6.73
C ASP A 527 17.40 27.84 8.22
N VAL A 528 16.62 27.08 8.98
CA VAL A 528 16.87 26.84 10.41
C VAL A 528 16.60 25.38 10.76
N GLN A 529 17.59 24.74 11.36
CA GLN A 529 17.51 23.34 11.79
C GLN A 529 17.75 23.23 13.30
N LYS A 530 17.16 22.23 13.95
CA LYS A 530 17.34 21.97 15.37
C LYS A 530 18.11 20.66 15.56
N ASN A 531 19.20 20.69 16.31
CA ASN A 531 19.98 19.49 16.62
C ASN A 531 19.42 18.76 17.86
N LYS A 532 19.93 17.55 18.13
CA LYS A 532 19.54 16.74 19.30
C LYS A 532 19.81 17.40 20.65
N GLY A 533 20.76 18.35 20.70
CA GLY A 533 21.11 19.12 21.89
C GLY A 533 20.23 20.35 22.10
N GLY A 534 19.16 20.54 21.33
CA GLY A 534 18.23 21.65 21.46
C GLY A 534 18.74 22.99 20.93
N LYS A 535 19.83 23.00 20.14
CA LYS A 535 20.38 24.20 19.54
C LYS A 535 19.72 24.47 18.19
N PHE A 536 19.30 25.73 17.96
CA PHE A 536 18.76 26.18 16.68
C PHE A 536 19.90 26.74 15.83
N MET A 537 20.12 26.16 14.69
CA MET A 537 21.18 26.48 13.75
C MET A 537 20.60 27.31 12.61
N HIS A 538 20.96 28.61 12.55
CA HIS A 538 20.48 29.55 11.55
C HIS A 538 21.48 29.55 10.38
N TYR A 539 21.10 28.88 9.28
CA TYR A 539 21.89 28.86 8.05
C TYR A 539 21.68 30.14 7.26
N GLY A 540 22.73 30.72 6.77
CA GLY A 540 22.60 31.96 6.02
C GLY A 540 23.90 32.55 5.53
N LYS A 541 23.82 33.79 5.08
CA LYS A 541 24.94 34.55 4.53
C LYS A 541 25.07 35.91 5.18
N LEU A 542 26.27 36.26 5.56
CA LEU A 542 26.57 37.60 6.05
C LEU A 542 26.74 38.57 4.87
N LEU A 543 25.80 39.51 4.70
CA LEU A 543 25.79 40.46 3.60
C LEU A 543 26.69 41.67 3.87
N SER A 544 26.78 42.12 5.13
CA SER A 544 27.56 43.28 5.53
C SER A 544 28.12 43.14 6.95
N GLY A 545 29.22 43.78 7.24
CA GLY A 545 29.85 43.84 8.56
C GLY A 545 30.60 42.56 8.95
N SER A 546 30.78 42.37 10.25
CA SER A 546 31.28 41.14 10.87
C SER A 546 30.41 40.76 12.08
N VAL A 547 30.44 39.50 12.46
CA VAL A 547 29.80 38.98 13.66
C VAL A 547 30.70 37.99 14.37
N ALA A 548 30.83 38.16 15.67
CA ALA A 548 31.66 37.35 16.55
C ALA A 548 30.81 36.62 17.61
N VAL A 549 31.39 35.56 18.19
CA VAL A 549 30.79 34.88 19.35
C VAL A 549 30.69 35.85 20.53
N SER A 550 29.54 35.78 21.20
CA SER A 550 29.13 36.71 22.29
C SER A 550 28.54 38.02 21.84
N ASP A 551 28.52 38.34 20.55
CA ASP A 551 27.86 39.55 20.05
C ASP A 551 26.37 39.54 20.38
N SER A 552 25.85 40.77 20.58
CA SER A 552 24.42 40.98 20.81
C SER A 552 23.74 41.38 19.50
N VAL A 553 22.80 40.60 19.06
CA VAL A 553 22.13 40.77 17.77
C VAL A 553 20.61 40.87 17.92
N THR A 554 19.96 41.43 16.89
CA THR A 554 18.51 41.39 16.74
C THR A 554 18.13 40.36 15.68
N ALA A 555 17.35 39.37 16.06
CA ALA A 555 16.87 38.31 15.20
C ALA A 555 15.41 38.59 14.81
N SER A 556 15.11 38.69 13.52
CA SER A 556 13.77 39.01 12.99
C SER A 556 13.39 38.06 11.87
N ILE A 557 12.22 37.44 11.97
CA ILE A 557 11.70 36.54 10.93
C ILE A 557 11.02 37.35 9.81
N ASP A 558 10.88 36.71 8.65
CA ASP A 558 9.97 37.17 7.59
C ASP A 558 8.52 36.88 8.03
N THR A 559 7.85 37.92 8.48
CA THR A 559 6.49 37.87 9.04
C THR A 559 5.45 37.51 8.00
N ASP A 560 5.63 37.89 6.72
CA ASP A 560 4.70 37.56 5.64
C ASP A 560 4.80 36.08 5.31
N ARG A 561 6.02 35.51 5.24
CA ARG A 561 6.27 34.11 5.08
C ARG A 561 5.70 33.29 6.26
N ARG A 562 5.99 33.69 7.52
CA ARG A 562 5.45 33.03 8.72
C ARG A 562 3.93 33.05 8.72
N ALA A 563 3.30 34.18 8.37
CA ALA A 563 1.84 34.29 8.30
C ALA A 563 1.25 33.34 7.23
N ALA A 564 1.94 33.16 6.09
CA ALA A 564 1.52 32.21 5.07
C ALA A 564 1.63 30.75 5.57
N ILE A 565 2.74 30.41 6.24
CA ILE A 565 2.97 29.09 6.84
C ILE A 565 1.91 28.79 7.93
N ARG A 566 1.63 29.75 8.83
CA ARG A 566 0.58 29.62 9.87
C ARG A 566 -0.78 29.31 9.26
N ARG A 567 -1.14 29.97 8.12
CA ARG A 567 -2.39 29.69 7.39
C ARG A 567 -2.41 28.26 6.87
N ALA A 568 -1.35 27.85 6.18
CA ALA A 568 -1.25 26.51 5.61
C ALA A 568 -1.26 25.44 6.72
N HIS A 569 -0.56 25.66 7.83
CA HIS A 569 -0.51 24.70 8.94
C HIS A 569 -1.86 24.55 9.63
N SER A 570 -2.54 25.66 9.93
CA SER A 570 -3.87 25.59 10.53
C SER A 570 -4.89 24.93 9.58
N ALA A 571 -4.80 25.22 8.27
CA ALA A 571 -5.64 24.55 7.28
C ALA A 571 -5.33 23.03 7.15
N THR A 572 -4.09 22.61 7.43
CA THR A 572 -3.74 21.17 7.44
C THR A 572 -4.50 20.41 8.53
N HIS A 573 -4.61 20.97 9.73
CA HIS A 573 -5.40 20.38 10.81
C HIS A 573 -6.91 20.34 10.47
N LEU A 574 -7.43 21.40 9.85
CA LEU A 574 -8.82 21.39 9.38
C LEU A 574 -9.03 20.31 8.29
N LEU A 575 -8.06 20.13 7.39
CA LEU A 575 -8.10 19.10 6.36
C LEU A 575 -8.08 17.70 6.96
N ASP A 576 -7.21 17.42 7.95
CA ASP A 576 -7.16 16.12 8.62
C ASP A 576 -8.51 15.78 9.26
N ALA A 577 -9.07 16.69 10.05
CA ALA A 577 -10.37 16.50 10.68
C ALA A 577 -11.52 16.34 9.66
N ALA A 578 -11.49 17.07 8.53
CA ALA A 578 -12.50 16.93 7.47
C ALA A 578 -12.38 15.57 6.78
N LEU A 579 -11.16 15.10 6.49
CA LEU A 579 -10.93 13.78 5.89
C LEU A 579 -11.43 12.65 6.80
N VAL A 580 -11.18 12.72 8.10
CA VAL A 580 -11.74 11.75 9.07
C VAL A 580 -13.25 11.75 9.03
N LYS A 581 -13.89 12.93 8.99
CA LYS A 581 -15.36 13.05 8.96
C LYS A 581 -15.99 12.48 7.69
N VAL A 582 -15.34 12.65 6.54
CA VAL A 582 -15.89 12.20 5.24
C VAL A 582 -15.53 10.76 4.93
N LEU A 583 -14.31 10.34 5.26
CA LEU A 583 -13.78 9.03 4.87
C LEU A 583 -13.83 8.00 5.99
N GLY A 584 -13.85 8.44 7.25
CA GLY A 584 -13.93 7.58 8.44
C GLY A 584 -12.65 7.53 9.27
N ASP A 585 -12.73 6.90 10.45
CA ASP A 585 -11.72 6.89 11.51
C ASP A 585 -10.41 6.17 11.15
N HIS A 586 -10.36 5.48 10.00
CA HIS A 586 -9.14 4.85 9.50
C HIS A 586 -8.16 5.83 8.85
N VAL A 587 -8.58 7.07 8.65
CA VAL A 587 -7.73 8.13 8.15
C VAL A 587 -6.78 8.56 9.25
N HIS A 588 -5.48 8.41 9.01
CA HIS A 588 -4.42 8.87 9.90
C HIS A 588 -3.32 9.51 9.08
N GLN A 589 -2.72 10.56 9.62
CA GLN A 589 -1.58 11.21 9.00
C GLN A 589 -0.43 10.20 8.80
N ALA A 590 0.05 10.10 7.56
CA ALA A 590 1.23 9.34 7.17
C ALA A 590 2.43 10.25 6.86
N GLY A 591 2.17 11.51 6.56
CA GLY A 591 3.18 12.54 6.34
C GLY A 591 2.55 13.91 6.11
N SER A 592 3.32 14.96 6.34
CA SER A 592 2.89 16.33 6.12
C SER A 592 4.05 17.20 5.62
N LEU A 593 3.73 18.19 4.81
CA LEU A 593 4.65 19.26 4.42
C LEU A 593 3.85 20.56 4.32
N VAL A 594 4.28 21.56 5.11
CA VAL A 594 3.61 22.86 5.20
C VAL A 594 4.57 23.94 4.74
N GLU A 595 4.27 24.52 3.59
CA GLU A 595 5.04 25.58 2.92
C GLU A 595 4.22 26.88 2.85
N PRO A 596 4.82 28.02 2.55
CA PRO A 596 4.08 29.29 2.50
C PRO A 596 3.06 29.38 1.36
N ASP A 597 3.27 28.63 0.28
CA ASP A 597 2.45 28.64 -0.94
C ASP A 597 1.57 27.41 -1.13
N ARG A 598 1.81 26.33 -0.36
CA ARG A 598 1.01 25.10 -0.41
C ARG A 598 1.13 24.32 0.88
N LEU A 599 0.21 23.39 1.04
CA LEU A 599 0.33 22.29 2.00
C LEU A 599 0.19 20.95 1.28
N ARG A 600 0.84 19.94 1.82
CA ARG A 600 0.77 18.55 1.38
C ARG A 600 0.44 17.70 2.59
N PHE A 601 -0.57 16.87 2.43
CA PHE A 601 -1.01 15.97 3.47
C PHE A 601 -1.12 14.53 2.93
N ASP A 602 -0.32 13.64 3.49
CA ASP A 602 -0.29 12.22 3.17
C ASP A 602 -1.03 11.48 4.29
N PHE A 603 -1.99 10.65 3.94
CA PHE A 603 -2.85 9.96 4.92
C PHE A 603 -3.22 8.56 4.47
N THR A 604 -3.59 7.72 5.45
CA THR A 604 -4.00 6.35 5.18
C THR A 604 -5.40 6.31 4.56
N HIS A 605 -5.50 5.77 3.36
CA HIS A 605 -6.76 5.46 2.70
C HIS A 605 -6.53 4.48 1.55
N PHE A 606 -7.44 3.53 1.37
CA PHE A 606 -7.24 2.35 0.52
C PHE A 606 -7.70 2.53 -0.93
N GLU A 607 -8.45 3.60 -1.25
CA GLU A 607 -8.98 3.87 -2.61
C GLU A 607 -8.79 5.33 -3.03
N GLY A 608 -9.07 5.65 -4.30
CA GLY A 608 -9.10 7.03 -4.78
C GLY A 608 -10.32 7.76 -4.22
N ILE A 609 -10.14 9.01 -3.84
CA ILE A 609 -11.23 9.86 -3.37
C ILE A 609 -12.06 10.32 -4.57
N THR A 610 -13.36 10.21 -4.46
CA THR A 610 -14.26 10.67 -5.52
C THR A 610 -14.32 12.20 -5.57
N PRO A 611 -14.61 12.80 -6.75
CA PRO A 611 -14.78 14.26 -6.85
C PRO A 611 -15.77 14.81 -5.84
N GLN A 612 -16.88 14.09 -5.58
CA GLN A 612 -17.91 14.49 -4.61
C GLN A 612 -17.36 14.52 -3.18
N GLN A 613 -16.55 13.52 -2.79
CA GLN A 613 -15.90 13.51 -1.48
C GLN A 613 -14.84 14.60 -1.34
N LEU A 614 -14.12 14.92 -2.42
CA LEU A 614 -13.16 16.03 -2.42
C LEU A 614 -13.86 17.37 -2.24
N ASP A 615 -15.00 17.58 -2.93
CA ASP A 615 -15.82 18.77 -2.77
C ASP A 615 -16.35 18.87 -1.33
N GLU A 616 -16.84 17.77 -0.75
CA GLU A 616 -17.34 17.71 0.64
C GLU A 616 -16.24 18.04 1.66
N VAL A 617 -15.03 17.51 1.47
CA VAL A 617 -13.86 17.83 2.32
C VAL A 617 -13.50 19.30 2.18
N GLU A 618 -13.43 19.85 0.96
CA GLU A 618 -13.13 21.26 0.70
C GLU A 618 -14.17 22.18 1.35
N ASP A 619 -15.46 21.82 1.24
CA ASP A 619 -16.58 22.56 1.83
C ASP A 619 -16.47 22.55 3.37
N LEU A 620 -16.26 21.40 4.01
CA LEU A 620 -16.11 21.29 5.46
C LEU A 620 -14.94 22.12 5.99
N VAL A 621 -13.80 22.16 5.30
CA VAL A 621 -12.66 22.98 5.68
C VAL A 621 -13.01 24.46 5.56
N ASN A 622 -13.64 24.88 4.46
CA ASN A 622 -14.03 26.28 4.25
C ASN A 622 -15.13 26.70 5.23
N ASP A 623 -16.07 25.83 5.60
CA ASP A 623 -17.10 26.11 6.61
C ASP A 623 -16.46 26.32 8.00
N ALA A 624 -15.47 25.53 8.38
CA ALA A 624 -14.71 25.71 9.61
C ALA A 624 -13.90 27.04 9.60
N ILE A 625 -13.37 27.41 8.42
CA ILE A 625 -12.70 28.71 8.25
C ILE A 625 -13.70 29.87 8.39
N LEU A 626 -14.83 29.79 7.71
CA LEU A 626 -15.88 30.82 7.74
C LEU A 626 -16.52 30.96 9.12
N SER A 627 -16.58 29.89 9.89
CA SER A 627 -17.10 29.90 11.27
C SER A 627 -16.23 30.68 12.24
N GLY A 628 -14.96 30.97 11.88
CA GLY A 628 -14.09 31.79 12.71
C GLY A 628 -13.79 31.15 14.07
N LEU A 629 -13.52 29.84 14.10
CA LEU A 629 -13.26 29.11 15.33
C LEU A 629 -11.98 29.62 16.03
N PRO A 630 -11.99 29.79 17.37
CA PRO A 630 -10.79 30.10 18.10
C PRO A 630 -9.78 28.97 18.03
N ILE A 631 -8.51 29.30 17.85
CA ILE A 631 -7.40 28.35 17.91
C ILE A 631 -6.66 28.60 19.20
N THR A 632 -6.70 27.63 20.10
CA THR A 632 -6.05 27.69 21.41
C THR A 632 -4.93 26.65 21.49
N THR A 633 -3.94 26.95 22.32
CA THR A 633 -2.82 26.08 22.56
C THR A 633 -2.61 25.90 24.05
N GLU A 634 -2.47 24.64 24.48
CA GLU A 634 -2.22 24.29 25.87
C GLU A 634 -1.08 23.27 25.97
N GLU A 635 -0.28 23.34 27.03
CA GLU A 635 0.68 22.30 27.37
C GLU A 635 0.08 21.39 28.44
N LEU A 636 -0.06 20.11 28.12
CA LEU A 636 -0.72 19.10 28.96
C LEU A 636 0.14 17.86 29.11
N PRO A 637 0.01 17.12 30.23
CA PRO A 637 0.50 15.75 30.32
C PRO A 637 -0.09 14.91 29.17
N ILE A 638 0.74 14.06 28.56
CA ILE A 638 0.30 13.25 27.40
C ILE A 638 -0.93 12.37 27.69
N ALA A 639 -1.03 11.84 28.91
CA ALA A 639 -2.17 11.03 29.34
C ALA A 639 -3.47 11.86 29.37
N GLU A 640 -3.40 13.11 29.84
CA GLU A 640 -4.53 14.02 29.88
C GLU A 640 -4.95 14.46 28.47
N ALA A 641 -3.97 14.78 27.61
CA ALA A 641 -4.23 15.15 26.22
C ALA A 641 -5.00 14.05 25.48
N LYS A 642 -4.54 12.79 25.63
CA LYS A 642 -5.22 11.61 25.06
C LYS A 642 -6.63 11.40 25.66
N ALA A 643 -6.79 11.57 26.97
CA ALA A 643 -8.09 11.44 27.63
C ALA A 643 -9.11 12.49 27.14
N ARG A 644 -8.64 13.67 26.71
CA ARG A 644 -9.46 14.71 26.09
C ARG A 644 -9.76 14.46 24.60
N GLY A 645 -9.21 13.39 24.01
CA GLY A 645 -9.42 13.03 22.62
C GLY A 645 -8.44 13.67 21.63
N ALA A 646 -7.30 14.20 22.10
CA ALA A 646 -6.31 14.78 21.20
C ALA A 646 -5.68 13.70 20.28
N VAL A 647 -5.71 13.96 18.98
CA VAL A 647 -5.13 13.07 17.96
C VAL A 647 -3.60 13.22 18.01
N ALA A 648 -2.91 12.06 18.03
CA ALA A 648 -1.46 11.97 18.03
C ALA A 648 -0.97 11.35 16.73
N THR A 649 0.06 11.91 16.12
CA THR A 649 0.67 11.34 14.91
C THR A 649 1.32 9.99 15.23
N PHE A 650 1.05 8.99 14.41
CA PHE A 650 1.56 7.64 14.59
C PHE A 650 3.10 7.59 14.44
N GLY A 651 3.78 7.05 15.47
CA GLY A 651 5.23 6.79 15.41
C GLY A 651 6.13 7.89 15.96
N GLU A 652 5.60 9.04 16.36
CA GLU A 652 6.39 10.08 17.03
C GLU A 652 6.60 9.76 18.52
N LYS A 653 7.80 10.10 19.03
CA LYS A 653 8.11 10.00 20.46
C LYS A 653 7.75 11.32 21.13
N TYR A 654 6.67 11.32 21.85
CA TYR A 654 6.24 12.46 22.64
C TYR A 654 6.91 12.45 24.02
N GLY A 655 7.17 13.65 24.54
CA GLY A 655 7.61 13.83 25.92
C GLY A 655 6.47 13.57 26.93
N GLN A 656 6.78 13.72 28.23
CA GLN A 656 5.77 13.64 29.29
C GLN A 656 4.72 14.75 29.19
N THR A 657 5.15 15.94 28.74
CA THR A 657 4.30 17.11 28.45
C THR A 657 4.27 17.34 26.95
N VAL A 658 3.08 17.59 26.42
CA VAL A 658 2.82 17.78 24.97
C VAL A 658 2.03 19.05 24.75
N ARG A 659 2.28 19.70 23.61
CA ARG A 659 1.53 20.87 23.16
C ARG A 659 0.30 20.41 22.38
N VAL A 660 -0.89 20.81 22.82
CA VAL A 660 -2.19 20.51 22.19
C VAL A 660 -2.70 21.75 21.50
N VAL A 661 -3.03 21.64 20.24
CA VAL A 661 -3.68 22.69 19.44
C VAL A 661 -5.13 22.34 19.22
N THR A 662 -6.05 23.19 19.66
CA THR A 662 -7.49 22.98 19.57
C THR A 662 -8.12 24.07 18.70
N MET A 663 -8.96 23.68 17.74
CA MET A 663 -9.68 24.56 16.82
C MET A 663 -11.19 24.42 17.05
N GLY A 664 -11.71 25.09 18.08
CA GLY A 664 -13.09 24.91 18.54
C GLY A 664 -13.38 23.44 18.81
N ASP A 665 -14.55 22.97 18.37
CA ASP A 665 -14.92 21.54 18.43
C ASP A 665 -14.58 20.77 17.14
N PHE A 666 -13.83 21.38 16.23
CA PHE A 666 -13.57 20.81 14.91
C PHE A 666 -12.34 19.90 14.86
N SER A 667 -11.22 20.32 15.46
CA SER A 667 -9.97 19.56 15.54
C SER A 667 -9.27 19.76 16.87
N MET A 668 -8.63 18.72 17.41
CA MET A 668 -7.73 18.74 18.56
C MET A 668 -6.57 17.79 18.32
N GLU A 669 -5.34 18.32 18.22
CA GLU A 669 -4.18 17.54 17.81
C GLU A 669 -2.93 17.90 18.60
N LEU A 670 -2.01 16.93 18.77
CA LEU A 670 -0.68 17.15 19.29
C LEU A 670 0.20 17.81 18.23
N CYS A 671 0.56 19.07 18.40
CA CYS A 671 1.33 19.79 17.39
C CYS A 671 2.29 20.84 17.99
N GLY A 672 3.56 20.77 17.59
CA GLY A 672 4.61 21.74 17.94
C GLY A 672 4.76 22.91 16.95
N GLY A 673 3.93 22.97 15.90
CA GLY A 673 4.05 23.98 14.85
C GLY A 673 3.47 25.34 15.21
N THR A 674 3.61 26.31 14.30
CA THR A 674 3.05 27.65 14.48
C THR A 674 1.69 27.75 13.83
N HIS A 675 0.71 28.28 14.55
CA HIS A 675 -0.68 28.37 14.13
C HIS A 675 -1.23 29.81 14.16
N LEU A 676 -2.38 29.99 13.53
CA LEU A 676 -3.23 31.16 13.67
C LEU A 676 -3.90 31.13 15.06
N ASP A 677 -4.47 32.24 15.46
CA ASP A 677 -5.33 32.36 16.65
C ASP A 677 -6.82 32.18 16.35
N ASN A 678 -7.19 32.19 15.05
CA ASN A 678 -8.56 32.04 14.60
C ASN A 678 -8.58 31.44 13.18
N THR A 679 -9.47 30.48 12.91
CA THR A 679 -9.55 29.80 11.62
C THR A 679 -9.89 30.74 10.45
N ALA A 680 -10.68 31.81 10.67
CA ALA A 680 -11.02 32.77 9.59
C ALA A 680 -9.78 33.45 8.96
N LYS A 681 -8.66 33.53 9.68
CA LYS A 681 -7.40 34.10 9.16
C LYS A 681 -6.69 33.17 8.15
N ALA A 682 -7.11 31.89 8.02
CA ALA A 682 -6.61 31.00 6.99
C ALA A 682 -6.97 31.48 5.57
N GLY A 683 -8.11 32.17 5.43
CA GLY A 683 -8.66 32.56 4.12
C GLY A 683 -9.16 31.33 3.32
N PRO A 684 -9.56 31.52 2.06
CA PRO A 684 -10.13 30.42 1.27
C PRO A 684 -9.15 29.28 1.11
N PHE A 685 -9.65 28.06 1.29
CA PHE A 685 -8.92 26.81 1.10
C PHE A 685 -9.35 26.15 -0.21
N ARG A 686 -8.43 25.49 -0.91
CA ARG A 686 -8.72 24.74 -2.12
C ARG A 686 -7.80 23.55 -2.29
N ILE A 687 -8.39 22.38 -2.58
CA ILE A 687 -7.68 21.19 -2.99
C ILE A 687 -7.19 21.36 -4.43
N LYS A 688 -5.92 21.12 -4.68
CA LYS A 688 -5.28 21.22 -6.01
C LYS A 688 -5.19 19.88 -6.70
N SER A 689 -4.86 18.85 -5.96
CA SER A 689 -4.70 17.49 -6.48
C SER A 689 -4.88 16.46 -5.38
N GLU A 690 -5.30 15.27 -5.79
CA GLU A 690 -5.35 14.06 -5.02
C GLU A 690 -4.65 12.94 -5.80
N SER A 691 -3.78 12.16 -5.16
CA SER A 691 -3.03 11.09 -5.80
C SER A 691 -2.63 9.98 -4.84
N SER A 692 -2.26 8.82 -5.38
CA SER A 692 -1.65 7.74 -4.60
C SER A 692 -0.15 7.97 -4.47
N VAL A 693 0.39 7.81 -3.25
CA VAL A 693 1.84 7.87 -2.97
C VAL A 693 2.41 6.47 -2.80
N ALA A 694 1.67 5.66 -2.08
CA ALA A 694 1.98 4.25 -1.83
C ALA A 694 0.67 3.48 -1.70
N SER A 695 0.76 2.16 -1.65
CA SER A 695 -0.42 1.35 -1.38
C SER A 695 -0.98 1.68 0.01
N GLY A 696 -2.26 2.00 0.06
CA GLY A 696 -2.94 2.41 1.30
C GLY A 696 -2.59 3.82 1.78
N VAL A 697 -1.86 4.64 0.99
CA VAL A 697 -1.54 6.03 1.32
C VAL A 697 -1.92 6.95 0.17
N ARG A 698 -2.76 7.93 0.48
CA ARG A 698 -3.20 8.98 -0.44
C ARG A 698 -2.54 10.30 -0.07
N ARG A 699 -2.39 11.16 -1.05
CA ARG A 699 -1.83 12.52 -0.91
C ARG A 699 -2.82 13.54 -1.40
N ILE A 700 -3.05 14.56 -0.60
CA ILE A 700 -3.70 15.80 -1.02
C ILE A 700 -2.67 16.91 -1.02
N GLU A 701 -2.66 17.69 -2.11
CA GLU A 701 -2.01 19.01 -2.15
C GLU A 701 -3.09 20.08 -2.18
N ALA A 702 -2.94 21.08 -1.35
CA ALA A 702 -3.92 22.16 -1.24
C ALA A 702 -3.23 23.53 -1.02
N THR A 703 -3.99 24.56 -1.24
CA THR A 703 -3.57 25.96 -1.05
C THR A 703 -4.56 26.70 -0.18
N THR A 704 -4.09 27.79 0.46
CA THR A 704 -4.95 28.63 1.30
C THR A 704 -4.61 30.10 1.15
N GLY A 705 -5.51 30.97 1.59
CA GLY A 705 -5.31 32.42 1.65
C GLY A 705 -5.00 33.07 0.31
N LYS A 706 -3.88 33.81 0.26
CA LYS A 706 -3.49 34.63 -0.88
C LYS A 706 -3.27 33.84 -2.17
N VAL A 707 -2.63 32.69 -2.04
CA VAL A 707 -2.33 31.80 -3.18
C VAL A 707 -3.62 31.27 -3.80
N THR A 708 -4.57 30.84 -2.98
CA THR A 708 -5.89 30.40 -3.46
C THR A 708 -6.64 31.51 -4.16
N MET A 709 -6.59 32.74 -3.62
CA MET A 709 -7.21 33.91 -4.28
C MET A 709 -6.58 34.22 -5.63
N GLU A 710 -5.27 34.09 -5.76
CA GLU A 710 -4.54 34.27 -7.00
C GLU A 710 -4.91 33.21 -8.04
N ASP A 711 -5.03 31.96 -7.62
CA ASP A 711 -5.48 30.86 -8.48
C ASP A 711 -6.92 31.06 -8.97
N MET A 712 -7.82 31.48 -8.07
CA MET A 712 -9.20 31.83 -8.44
C MET A 712 -9.24 32.96 -9.46
N ARG A 713 -8.40 34.02 -9.27
CA ARG A 713 -8.28 35.13 -10.23
C ARG A 713 -7.76 34.64 -11.59
N ARG A 714 -6.75 33.78 -11.58
CA ARG A 714 -6.20 33.19 -12.82
C ARG A 714 -7.23 32.35 -13.56
N SER A 715 -7.95 31.48 -12.85
CA SER A 715 -9.00 30.63 -13.39
C SER A 715 -10.13 31.46 -14.01
N ARG A 716 -10.59 32.48 -13.28
CA ARG A 716 -11.57 33.44 -13.77
C ARG A 716 -11.08 34.17 -15.02
N GLY A 717 -9.80 34.59 -15.03
CA GLY A 717 -9.19 35.25 -16.19
C GLY A 717 -9.13 34.34 -17.42
N LEU A 718 -8.84 33.05 -17.24
CA LEU A 718 -8.87 32.06 -18.31
C LEU A 718 -10.27 31.86 -18.84
N LEU A 719 -11.24 31.68 -17.96
CA LEU A 719 -12.66 31.51 -18.33
C LEU A 719 -13.17 32.72 -19.11
N ASN A 720 -12.89 33.94 -18.66
CA ASN A 720 -13.28 35.16 -19.34
C ASN A 720 -12.65 35.27 -20.74
N ARG A 721 -11.35 34.93 -20.88
CA ARG A 721 -10.69 34.93 -22.19
C ARG A 721 -11.28 33.88 -23.15
N ALA A 722 -11.58 32.68 -22.63
CA ALA A 722 -12.25 31.64 -23.42
C ALA A 722 -13.64 32.09 -23.87
N SER A 723 -14.43 32.66 -22.94
CA SER A 723 -15.78 33.18 -23.24
C SER A 723 -15.74 34.29 -24.33
N GLN A 724 -14.78 35.21 -24.23
CA GLN A 724 -14.59 36.26 -25.24
C GLN A 724 -14.20 35.67 -26.58
N PHE A 725 -13.28 34.68 -26.62
CA PHE A 725 -12.87 34.03 -27.84
C PHE A 725 -14.04 33.35 -28.56
N PHE A 726 -14.89 32.67 -27.84
CA PHE A 726 -16.08 32.02 -28.40
C PHE A 726 -17.32 32.93 -28.48
N LYS A 727 -17.19 34.21 -28.11
CA LYS A 727 -18.27 35.21 -28.10
C LYS A 727 -19.52 34.72 -27.35
N SER A 728 -19.31 34.18 -26.15
CA SER A 728 -20.34 33.69 -25.23
C SER A 728 -20.19 34.30 -23.86
N ALA A 729 -21.22 34.21 -23.01
CA ALA A 729 -21.09 34.44 -21.58
C ALA A 729 -20.39 33.21 -20.93
N PRO A 730 -19.72 33.37 -19.78
CA PRO A 730 -19.11 32.25 -19.07
C PRO A 730 -20.09 31.09 -18.80
N GLU A 731 -21.32 31.41 -18.47
CA GLU A 731 -22.39 30.46 -18.11
C GLU A 731 -22.83 29.60 -19.30
N THR A 732 -22.73 30.15 -20.52
CA THR A 732 -23.15 29.47 -21.76
C THR A 732 -21.98 29.00 -22.60
N LEU A 733 -20.75 29.06 -22.09
CA LEU A 733 -19.54 28.69 -22.81
C LEU A 733 -19.54 27.21 -23.25
N MET A 734 -20.01 26.31 -22.38
CA MET A 734 -20.07 24.89 -22.69
C MET A 734 -21.04 24.59 -23.83
N GLU A 735 -22.23 25.19 -23.81
CA GLU A 735 -23.21 25.07 -24.90
C GLU A 735 -22.63 25.55 -26.22
N ARG A 736 -21.88 26.66 -26.16
CA ARG A 736 -21.23 27.21 -27.37
C ARG A 736 -20.11 26.29 -27.90
N LEU A 737 -19.34 25.67 -27.02
CA LEU A 737 -18.29 24.70 -27.39
C LEU A 737 -18.90 23.44 -28.02
N GLU A 738 -19.99 22.91 -27.47
CA GLU A 738 -20.72 21.77 -28.02
C GLU A 738 -21.31 22.08 -29.39
N GLN A 739 -21.89 23.27 -29.54
CA GLN A 739 -22.38 23.74 -30.81
C GLN A 739 -21.26 23.82 -31.86
N GLN A 740 -20.11 24.44 -31.51
CA GLN A 740 -18.94 24.54 -32.39
C GLN A 740 -18.38 23.15 -32.76
N ALA A 741 -18.32 22.24 -31.82
CA ALA A 741 -17.88 20.86 -32.09
C ALA A 741 -18.81 20.15 -33.07
N SER A 742 -20.12 20.35 -32.91
CA SER A 742 -21.15 19.80 -33.80
C SER A 742 -21.06 20.42 -35.19
N GLU A 743 -20.91 21.75 -35.29
CA GLU A 743 -20.73 22.47 -36.55
C GLU A 743 -19.46 22.01 -37.28
N MET A 744 -18.35 21.85 -36.57
CA MET A 744 -17.09 21.35 -37.14
C MET A 744 -17.23 19.92 -37.69
N LYS A 745 -17.94 19.04 -36.95
CA LYS A 745 -18.26 17.70 -37.41
C LYS A 745 -19.10 17.70 -38.69
N ALA A 746 -20.15 18.53 -38.72
CA ALA A 746 -21.02 18.68 -39.90
C ALA A 746 -20.26 19.23 -41.12
N LEU A 747 -19.39 20.24 -40.90
CA LEU A 747 -18.56 20.80 -41.96
C LEU A 747 -17.58 19.78 -42.54
N ARG A 748 -16.96 18.96 -41.66
CA ARG A 748 -16.08 17.88 -42.13
C ARG A 748 -16.84 16.85 -42.98
N GLN A 749 -18.02 16.46 -42.54
CA GLN A 749 -18.87 15.54 -43.32
C GLN A 749 -19.32 16.14 -44.65
N ALA A 750 -19.71 17.41 -44.64
CA ALA A 750 -20.07 18.11 -45.89
C ALA A 750 -18.90 18.25 -46.86
N LEU A 751 -17.69 18.53 -46.32
CA LEU A 751 -16.46 18.60 -47.15
C LEU A 751 -16.12 17.23 -47.76
N GLU A 752 -16.20 16.15 -47.02
CA GLU A 752 -15.96 14.80 -47.54
C GLU A 752 -17.00 14.42 -48.61
N LYS A 753 -18.27 14.76 -48.37
CA LYS A 753 -19.34 14.55 -49.35
C LYS A 753 -19.07 15.35 -50.63
N PHE A 754 -18.69 16.64 -50.51
CA PHE A 754 -18.39 17.51 -51.63
C PHE A 754 -17.17 16.99 -52.44
N LYS A 755 -16.12 16.53 -51.78
CA LYS A 755 -14.95 15.89 -52.42
C LYS A 755 -15.36 14.61 -53.17
N SER A 756 -16.21 13.79 -52.58
CA SER A 756 -16.72 12.58 -53.20
C SER A 756 -17.58 12.88 -54.43
N GLU A 757 -18.49 13.85 -54.36
CA GLU A 757 -19.31 14.29 -55.49
C GLU A 757 -18.49 14.90 -56.63
N ALA A 758 -17.46 15.70 -56.32
CA ALA A 758 -16.54 16.25 -57.29
C ALA A 758 -15.77 15.16 -58.03
N SER A 759 -15.22 14.17 -57.25
CA SER A 759 -14.52 13.04 -57.84
C SER A 759 -15.40 12.16 -58.74
N MET A 760 -16.66 11.95 -58.37
CA MET A 760 -17.66 11.28 -59.24
C MET A 760 -18.03 12.08 -60.49
N GLY A 761 -18.12 13.42 -60.38
CA GLY A 761 -18.37 14.30 -61.51
C GLY A 761 -17.22 14.19 -62.52
N GLU A 762 -16.00 14.26 -62.10
CA GLU A 762 -14.81 14.03 -62.95
C GLU A 762 -14.77 12.63 -63.57
N ALA A 763 -15.07 11.58 -62.81
CA ALA A 763 -15.12 10.19 -63.28
C ALA A 763 -16.10 10.04 -64.44
N LYS A 764 -17.27 10.72 -64.38
CA LYS A 764 -18.28 10.75 -65.50
C LYS A 764 -17.72 11.40 -66.76
N GLN A 765 -17.02 12.52 -66.61
CA GLN A 765 -16.41 13.20 -67.73
C GLN A 765 -15.30 12.35 -68.38
N ILE A 766 -14.50 11.71 -67.57
CA ILE A 766 -13.42 10.81 -68.01
C ILE A 766 -14.00 9.63 -68.79
N LEU A 767 -15.06 9.01 -68.26
CA LEU A 767 -15.72 7.89 -68.94
C LEU A 767 -16.26 8.29 -70.36
N ALA A 768 -16.78 9.53 -70.49
CA ALA A 768 -17.28 10.04 -71.75
C ALA A 768 -16.17 10.30 -72.77
N SER A 769 -14.91 10.42 -72.36
CA SER A 769 -13.71 10.63 -73.20
C SER A 769 -12.95 9.35 -73.56
N ALA A 770 -13.47 8.18 -73.22
CA ALA A 770 -12.83 6.89 -73.43
C ALA A 770 -12.51 6.63 -74.90
N LYS A 771 -11.32 6.14 -75.17
CA LYS A 771 -10.93 5.64 -76.50
C LYS A 771 -11.33 4.19 -76.66
N THR A 772 -11.76 3.80 -77.86
CA THR A 772 -12.09 2.38 -78.12
C THR A 772 -10.88 1.67 -78.71
N VAL A 773 -10.40 0.63 -78.14
CA VAL A 773 -9.32 -0.22 -78.58
C VAL A 773 -9.85 -1.65 -78.64
N ASP A 774 -10.00 -2.23 -79.78
CA ASP A 774 -10.56 -3.57 -80.02
C ASP A 774 -11.83 -3.89 -79.25
N GLY A 775 -12.72 -2.92 -79.06
CA GLY A 775 -13.99 -3.08 -78.31
C GLY A 775 -13.89 -2.91 -76.84
N LEU A 776 -12.73 -2.56 -76.28
CA LEU A 776 -12.55 -2.11 -74.91
C LEU A 776 -12.44 -0.56 -74.86
N HIS A 777 -12.92 0.02 -73.75
CA HIS A 777 -12.93 1.47 -73.58
C HIS A 777 -11.73 1.83 -72.70
N VAL A 778 -10.66 2.32 -73.26
CA VAL A 778 -9.42 2.68 -72.57
C VAL A 778 -9.48 4.13 -72.14
N ILE A 779 -9.18 4.33 -70.86
CA ILE A 779 -9.17 5.61 -70.16
C ILE A 779 -7.83 5.82 -69.51
N THR A 780 -7.10 6.87 -69.84
CA THR A 780 -5.91 7.29 -69.12
C THR A 780 -6.02 8.75 -68.69
N GLY A 781 -5.44 9.11 -67.57
CA GLY A 781 -5.45 10.52 -67.16
C GLY A 781 -4.66 10.78 -65.88
N THR A 782 -4.11 12.00 -65.81
CA THR A 782 -3.39 12.52 -64.65
C THR A 782 -4.25 13.50 -63.87
N ARG A 783 -4.18 13.45 -62.58
CA ARG A 783 -4.85 14.34 -61.63
C ARG A 783 -3.84 14.91 -60.64
N GLN A 784 -4.16 16.05 -60.09
CA GLN A 784 -3.37 16.70 -59.06
C GLN A 784 -4.10 16.63 -57.71
N GLY A 785 -3.40 16.24 -56.66
CA GLY A 785 -3.89 16.37 -55.29
C GLY A 785 -4.99 15.41 -54.85
N LEU A 786 -5.35 14.37 -55.63
CA LEU A 786 -6.31 13.34 -55.19
C LEU A 786 -5.63 12.31 -54.30
N ASP A 787 -6.24 12.04 -53.16
CA ASP A 787 -5.81 10.96 -52.26
C ASP A 787 -6.21 9.57 -52.82
N ALA A 788 -5.63 8.54 -52.24
CA ALA A 788 -5.85 7.16 -52.67
C ALA A 788 -7.31 6.71 -52.55
N ASN A 789 -8.09 7.29 -51.65
CA ASN A 789 -9.50 6.96 -51.49
C ASN A 789 -10.37 7.62 -52.58
N ALA A 790 -10.07 8.87 -52.92
CA ALA A 790 -10.76 9.57 -54.01
C ALA A 790 -10.48 8.85 -55.34
N LEU A 791 -9.22 8.44 -55.60
CA LEU A 791 -8.90 7.64 -56.80
C LEU A 791 -9.65 6.31 -56.82
N ARG A 792 -9.77 5.58 -55.68
CA ARG A 792 -10.54 4.33 -55.65
C ARG A 792 -12.01 4.55 -55.97
N LEU A 793 -12.64 5.59 -55.40
CA LEU A 793 -14.03 5.91 -55.69
C LEU A 793 -14.26 6.20 -57.19
N MET A 794 -13.34 6.92 -57.82
CA MET A 794 -13.39 7.16 -59.27
C MET A 794 -13.26 5.85 -60.05
N GLY A 795 -12.29 5.00 -59.67
CA GLY A 795 -12.09 3.71 -60.36
C GLY A 795 -13.26 2.75 -60.18
N ASP A 796 -13.81 2.64 -58.97
CA ASP A 796 -15.01 1.84 -58.72
C ASP A 796 -16.20 2.32 -59.53
N PHE A 797 -16.39 3.64 -59.63
CA PHE A 797 -17.43 4.22 -60.50
C PHE A 797 -17.24 3.86 -61.96
N LEU A 798 -16.00 3.97 -62.51
CA LEU A 798 -15.71 3.63 -63.90
C LEU A 798 -16.01 2.13 -64.19
N ARG A 799 -15.53 1.25 -63.30
CA ARG A 799 -15.73 -0.20 -63.42
C ARG A 799 -17.20 -0.61 -63.33
N ASP A 800 -17.97 0.01 -62.43
CA ASP A 800 -19.37 -0.32 -62.22
C ASP A 800 -20.28 0.20 -63.33
N LYS A 801 -19.89 1.28 -64.01
CA LYS A 801 -20.65 1.87 -65.09
C LYS A 801 -20.36 1.26 -66.47
N ASP A 802 -19.16 0.75 -66.68
CA ASP A 802 -18.77 0.19 -67.97
C ASP A 802 -18.04 -1.15 -67.82
N PRO A 803 -18.68 -2.28 -68.25
CA PRO A 803 -18.04 -3.61 -68.15
C PRO A 803 -16.85 -3.75 -69.10
N HIS A 804 -16.70 -2.87 -70.16
CA HIS A 804 -15.59 -2.91 -71.07
C HIS A 804 -14.46 -1.94 -70.71
N VAL A 805 -14.53 -1.24 -69.59
CA VAL A 805 -13.56 -0.22 -69.21
C VAL A 805 -12.20 -0.80 -68.87
N VAL A 806 -11.16 -0.13 -69.39
CA VAL A 806 -9.78 -0.27 -68.91
C VAL A 806 -9.30 1.11 -68.47
N GLY A 807 -9.34 1.44 -67.20
CA GLY A 807 -8.99 2.77 -66.69
C GLY A 807 -7.66 2.76 -65.98
N VAL A 808 -6.76 3.66 -66.29
CA VAL A 808 -5.54 3.94 -65.56
C VAL A 808 -5.46 5.40 -65.20
N LEU A 809 -5.58 5.73 -63.95
CA LEU A 809 -5.54 7.09 -63.43
C LEU A 809 -4.27 7.27 -62.57
N ALA A 810 -3.59 8.39 -62.83
CA ALA A 810 -2.47 8.83 -62.01
C ALA A 810 -2.87 10.03 -61.11
N SER A 811 -2.52 9.99 -59.84
CA SER A 811 -2.61 11.18 -58.96
C SER A 811 -1.23 11.59 -58.49
N ILE A 812 -0.92 12.87 -58.65
CA ILE A 812 0.35 13.45 -58.19
C ILE A 812 0.07 14.25 -56.93
N VAL A 813 0.77 13.85 -55.85
CA VAL A 813 0.71 14.53 -54.54
C VAL A 813 2.14 14.74 -54.06
N GLY A 814 2.57 16.00 -54.04
CA GLY A 814 3.98 16.33 -53.76
C GLY A 814 4.93 15.70 -54.77
N GLU A 815 5.92 14.97 -54.32
CA GLU A 815 6.95 14.30 -55.17
C GLU A 815 6.61 12.83 -55.48
N LYS A 816 5.37 12.42 -55.31
CA LYS A 816 4.94 11.03 -55.53
C LYS A 816 3.77 10.96 -56.50
N VAL A 817 3.76 9.95 -57.35
CA VAL A 817 2.60 9.58 -58.15
C VAL A 817 1.98 8.28 -57.61
N THR A 818 0.66 8.29 -57.47
CA THR A 818 -0.15 7.11 -57.16
C THR A 818 -0.95 6.72 -58.40
N PHE A 819 -0.82 5.50 -58.87
CA PHE A 819 -1.57 4.94 -59.96
C PHE A 819 -2.72 4.09 -59.47
N LEU A 820 -3.88 4.21 -60.05
CA LEU A 820 -5.00 3.31 -59.96
C LEU A 820 -5.27 2.70 -61.34
N ALA A 821 -5.34 1.40 -61.42
CA ALA A 821 -5.84 0.71 -62.61
C ALA A 821 -7.14 -0.02 -62.27
N VAL A 822 -8.13 0.06 -63.10
CA VAL A 822 -9.41 -0.64 -63.05
C VAL A 822 -9.75 -1.29 -64.36
N CYS A 823 -10.30 -2.52 -64.29
CA CYS A 823 -10.76 -3.27 -65.47
C CYS A 823 -12.19 -3.76 -65.24
N GLY A 824 -13.05 -3.46 -66.18
CA GLY A 824 -14.40 -4.00 -66.21
C GLY A 824 -14.42 -5.52 -66.42
N LYS A 825 -15.57 -6.16 -66.15
CA LYS A 825 -15.72 -7.60 -66.24
C LYS A 825 -15.32 -8.19 -67.59
N GLU A 826 -15.73 -7.53 -68.70
CA GLU A 826 -15.41 -7.96 -70.09
C GLU A 826 -13.91 -7.78 -70.37
N ALA A 827 -13.30 -6.73 -69.90
CA ALA A 827 -11.86 -6.50 -70.04
C ALA A 827 -11.05 -7.64 -69.31
N VAL A 828 -11.46 -7.96 -68.08
CA VAL A 828 -10.82 -9.05 -67.33
C VAL A 828 -11.03 -10.41 -68.00
N ALA A 829 -12.25 -10.69 -68.48
CA ALA A 829 -12.56 -11.92 -69.24
C ALA A 829 -11.69 -12.11 -70.46
N ARG A 830 -11.34 -11.00 -71.13
CA ARG A 830 -10.46 -10.95 -72.34
C ARG A 830 -8.96 -10.92 -72.01
N GLY A 831 -8.57 -11.10 -70.72
CA GLY A 831 -7.18 -11.23 -70.25
C GLY A 831 -6.49 -9.92 -69.83
N VAL A 832 -7.19 -8.77 -69.91
CA VAL A 832 -6.63 -7.48 -69.44
C VAL A 832 -6.88 -7.33 -67.94
N LYS A 833 -5.81 -7.38 -67.14
CA LYS A 833 -5.90 -7.35 -65.65
C LYS A 833 -5.31 -6.06 -65.07
N ALA A 834 -6.02 -5.42 -64.17
CA ALA A 834 -5.61 -4.19 -63.50
C ALA A 834 -4.28 -4.34 -62.74
N GLY A 835 -4.00 -5.51 -62.16
CA GLY A 835 -2.74 -5.80 -61.45
C GLY A 835 -1.53 -5.75 -62.39
N ASP A 836 -1.66 -6.21 -63.62
CA ASP A 836 -0.60 -6.19 -64.62
C ASP A 836 -0.40 -4.76 -65.18
N LEU A 837 -1.50 -4.06 -65.51
CA LEU A 837 -1.50 -2.65 -65.91
C LEU A 837 -0.78 -1.76 -64.91
N VAL A 838 -1.18 -1.85 -63.64
CA VAL A 838 -0.58 -1.00 -62.61
C VAL A 838 0.89 -1.32 -62.39
N ARG A 839 1.31 -2.59 -62.55
CA ARG A 839 2.72 -2.99 -62.48
C ARG A 839 3.52 -2.34 -63.64
N THR A 840 2.97 -2.38 -64.86
CA THR A 840 3.60 -1.77 -66.02
C THR A 840 3.80 -0.28 -65.83
N VAL A 841 2.74 0.47 -65.52
CA VAL A 841 2.84 1.94 -65.35
C VAL A 841 3.69 2.36 -64.13
N SER A 842 3.61 1.61 -63.04
CA SER A 842 4.44 1.92 -61.86
C SER A 842 5.91 1.68 -62.10
N THR A 843 6.28 0.65 -62.88
CA THR A 843 7.67 0.36 -63.21
C THR A 843 8.30 1.46 -64.05
N VAL A 844 7.55 2.04 -65.02
CA VAL A 844 8.01 3.19 -65.85
C VAL A 844 8.38 4.38 -64.97
N CYS A 845 7.62 4.60 -63.88
CA CYS A 845 7.87 5.69 -62.93
C CYS A 845 8.77 5.31 -61.75
N GLY A 846 9.54 4.22 -61.84
CA GLY A 846 10.50 3.80 -60.85
C GLY A 846 9.86 3.27 -59.53
N GLY A 847 8.66 2.74 -59.59
CA GLY A 847 7.89 2.27 -58.48
C GLY A 847 7.43 0.83 -58.59
N LYS A 848 6.49 0.42 -57.71
CA LYS A 848 5.88 -0.92 -57.68
C LYS A 848 4.38 -0.81 -57.57
N GLY A 849 3.68 -1.78 -58.11
CA GLY A 849 2.22 -1.86 -58.01
C GLY A 849 1.71 -3.28 -58.08
N GLY A 850 0.46 -3.48 -57.65
CA GLY A 850 -0.22 -4.77 -57.69
C GLY A 850 -1.63 -4.68 -57.11
N GLY A 851 -2.36 -5.76 -57.29
CA GLY A 851 -3.75 -5.82 -56.81
C GLY A 851 -4.55 -6.92 -57.45
N LYS A 852 -5.87 -6.82 -57.35
CA LYS A 852 -6.81 -7.77 -57.93
C LYS A 852 -6.89 -7.58 -59.48
N PRO A 853 -7.44 -8.58 -60.22
CA PRO A 853 -7.61 -8.45 -61.68
C PRO A 853 -8.50 -7.28 -62.13
N ASP A 854 -9.47 -6.89 -61.29
CA ASP A 854 -10.45 -5.85 -61.54
C ASP A 854 -10.06 -4.46 -61.00
N SER A 855 -9.17 -4.40 -59.99
CA SER A 855 -8.71 -3.15 -59.42
C SER A 855 -7.33 -3.31 -58.76
N ALA A 856 -6.40 -2.43 -59.04
CA ALA A 856 -5.05 -2.46 -58.49
C ALA A 856 -4.49 -1.05 -58.31
N MET A 857 -3.62 -0.90 -57.33
CA MET A 857 -2.93 0.37 -57.05
C MET A 857 -1.41 0.19 -57.03
N GLY A 858 -0.72 1.24 -57.44
CA GLY A 858 0.72 1.31 -57.40
C GLY A 858 1.20 2.74 -57.21
N GLY A 859 2.49 2.91 -57.19
CA GLY A 859 3.08 4.24 -57.07
C GLY A 859 4.42 4.33 -57.76
N GLY A 860 4.92 5.57 -57.91
CA GLY A 860 6.24 5.86 -58.45
C GLY A 860 6.75 7.20 -57.96
N THR A 861 8.04 7.45 -58.20
CA THR A 861 8.72 8.68 -57.79
C THR A 861 9.21 9.52 -58.93
N ASP A 862 9.25 8.97 -60.18
CA ASP A 862 9.65 9.71 -61.38
C ASP A 862 8.43 10.37 -62.00
N LEU A 863 8.15 11.61 -61.65
CA LEU A 863 7.02 12.36 -62.12
C LEU A 863 7.12 12.76 -63.58
N LEU A 864 8.35 12.83 -64.15
CA LEU A 864 8.57 13.19 -65.56
C LEU A 864 8.13 12.08 -66.51
N LYS A 865 8.01 10.87 -66.07
CA LYS A 865 7.62 9.70 -66.85
C LYS A 865 6.15 9.30 -66.70
N VAL A 866 5.33 10.10 -66.03
CA VAL A 866 3.91 9.80 -65.84
C VAL A 866 3.15 9.71 -67.13
N ASP A 867 3.39 10.63 -68.05
CA ASP A 867 2.73 10.64 -69.38
C ASP A 867 3.20 9.44 -70.22
N ASP A 868 4.51 9.07 -70.20
CA ASP A 868 5.04 7.89 -70.90
C ASP A 868 4.41 6.60 -70.33
N ALA A 869 4.24 6.54 -68.97
CA ALA A 869 3.60 5.41 -68.29
C ALA A 869 2.13 5.26 -68.72
N LEU A 870 1.41 6.36 -68.87
CA LEU A 870 0.01 6.35 -69.33
C LEU A 870 -0.11 6.03 -70.78
N ALA A 871 0.83 6.47 -71.61
CA ALA A 871 0.85 6.15 -73.08
C ALA A 871 1.10 4.65 -73.34
N ALA A 872 1.87 3.98 -72.46
CA ALA A 872 2.11 2.55 -72.57
C ALA A 872 0.85 1.68 -72.30
N VAL A 873 -0.23 2.24 -71.81
CA VAL A 873 -1.49 1.50 -71.51
C VAL A 873 -2.16 1.07 -72.85
N ASP A 874 -2.21 1.90 -73.89
CA ASP A 874 -2.84 1.57 -75.13
C ASP A 874 -2.09 0.38 -75.79
N ASP A 875 -0.77 0.40 -75.85
CA ASP A 875 0.08 -0.67 -76.41
C ASP A 875 -0.08 -1.96 -75.60
N PHE A 876 -0.10 -1.87 -74.27
CA PHE A 876 -0.30 -3.03 -73.35
C PHE A 876 -1.66 -3.71 -73.62
N VAL A 877 -2.73 -2.93 -73.79
CA VAL A 877 -4.09 -3.44 -74.06
C VAL A 877 -4.11 -4.12 -75.43
N ALA A 878 -3.55 -3.49 -76.45
CA ALA A 878 -3.46 -4.06 -77.80
C ALA A 878 -2.65 -5.35 -77.89
N GLU A 879 -1.54 -5.47 -77.07
CA GLU A 879 -0.73 -6.69 -77.01
C GLU A 879 -1.49 -7.85 -76.27
N LYS A 880 -2.25 -7.58 -75.24
CA LYS A 880 -3.03 -8.58 -74.51
C LYS A 880 -4.27 -9.07 -75.31
N LEU A 881 -4.70 -8.36 -76.32
CA LEU A 881 -5.87 -8.71 -77.14
C LEU A 881 -5.49 -9.46 -78.43
N LYS A 882 -4.19 -9.47 -78.76
CA LYS A 882 -3.61 -10.29 -79.88
C LYS A 882 -3.46 -11.76 -79.40
#